data_7956e63d3af69a7d3af91b3f22711a6f
#
_entry.id   7956e63d3af69a7d3af91b3f22711a6f
#
_cell.length_a   1.000
_cell.length_b   1.000
_cell.length_c   1.000
_cell.angle_alpha   90.00
_cell.angle_beta   90.00
_cell.angle_gamma   90.00
#
_symmetry.space_group_name_H-M   'P 1'
#
loop_
_entity.id
_entity.type
_entity.pdbx_description
1 polymer ?
#
loop_
_entity_poly.entity_id
_entity_poly.type
_entity_poly.pdbx_seq_one_letter_code
_entity_poly.pdbx_strand_id
1 'polypeptide(L)'
;MIQTSVFTDDFSGLNPLEVPLVEDGREAIYFKENRGEIGQWQVVNSLRQQGFNEAWQVKEGIDGTSLIQTFTNLDQNNEPLSLTTHPIVVAGDSMWQDCKIEVDFTPMAKFDKCGVVFGYQHPNEFYFFGTEGNTVILKHISQPVTPLRPFERILEYKDLVWTPGEEMHAVVNIRRNGVTTILNDSIVLYNEVTVLPGRIGLISDMPAQFNRVEVSMLKGEIRKLSRKKRQLARREEIHLKNYPKMVRWKSFETGAFGTDQNIRLGDLTQDGNKEILFARSSNKGKSVCCITAMNLDGKIIWQYGDTLAAKQEWGGEIPFQVHDLDGDGKREVIFISQNRIHILEGLTGKGLNRVKLPRSMEISSLQFGDFLGTGRDNCVLISDNKSRLLLLNEKLQVLWEQEIEEGSLPLIYDLDGDGYDEVMAGYSVFDHEGSLLFNSGEFIGDQCNGVTLTELVEGELSTPCLLYAAGDWGMMYVDFEGHVLKQNLVGHVKYLSVADFDTEVPGLEVISSNAWGSDGLVHMSDASGTAKQVLTSSSYVSRCVPVNWKGDGEEFFVTSADSVSGGLFDKNGELSVEFPNDGHPVNCYHVSDLTGDARDELLFWNQEKLWIYTQDDNPRMGATYSPDRYPLYNHSMKQMNLSLPGW
;
A
#
# COMPACT_ATOMS: atom_id res chain seq x y z
N MET A 1 14.99 -3.15 -42.96
CA MET A 1 14.00 -2.07 -42.67
C MET A 1 14.67 -1.13 -41.69
N ILE A 2 14.54 0.18 -41.84
CA ILE A 2 15.20 1.17 -40.99
C ILE A 2 14.49 1.18 -39.64
N GLN A 3 15.22 0.85 -38.56
CA GLN A 3 14.81 1.04 -37.20
C GLN A 3 15.04 2.50 -36.77
N THR A 4 14.22 3.01 -35.88
CA THR A 4 14.31 4.36 -35.31
C THR A 4 14.47 4.20 -33.83
N SER A 5 15.47 4.84 -33.23
CA SER A 5 15.64 4.90 -31.81
C SER A 5 14.45 5.62 -31.18
N VAL A 6 13.84 5.02 -30.13
CA VAL A 6 12.73 5.55 -29.36
C VAL A 6 13.13 5.86 -27.92
N PHE A 7 14.28 5.34 -27.49
CA PHE A 7 14.88 5.58 -26.19
C PHE A 7 16.39 5.37 -26.31
N THR A 8 17.16 6.26 -25.74
CA THR A 8 18.62 6.11 -25.62
C THR A 8 19.05 6.77 -24.32
N ASP A 9 19.90 6.08 -23.58
CA ASP A 9 20.55 6.62 -22.40
C ASP A 9 21.98 6.08 -22.31
N ASP A 10 22.93 6.99 -22.22
CA ASP A 10 24.34 6.73 -21.94
C ASP A 10 24.73 7.23 -20.56
N PHE A 11 23.74 7.59 -19.76
CA PHE A 11 23.82 8.09 -18.41
C PHE A 11 24.60 9.39 -18.22
N SER A 12 25.08 10.01 -19.31
CA SER A 12 25.90 11.25 -19.26
C SER A 12 25.11 12.47 -18.73
N GLY A 13 23.79 12.42 -18.79
CA GLY A 13 22.89 13.46 -18.27
C GLY A 13 22.54 13.33 -16.80
N LEU A 14 23.00 12.28 -16.11
CA LEU A 14 22.66 12.01 -14.73
C LEU A 14 23.64 12.69 -13.76
N ASN A 15 23.14 13.10 -12.58
CA ASN A 15 23.96 13.72 -11.54
C ASN A 15 24.58 12.64 -10.64
N PRO A 16 25.92 12.53 -10.58
CA PRO A 16 26.61 11.55 -9.73
C PRO A 16 26.37 11.70 -8.22
N LEU A 17 25.77 12.79 -7.77
CA LEU A 17 25.41 13.04 -6.37
C LEU A 17 23.98 12.60 -6.03
N GLU A 18 23.18 12.26 -7.01
CA GLU A 18 21.84 11.71 -6.79
C GLU A 18 21.93 10.22 -6.50
N VAL A 19 21.73 9.87 -5.24
CA VAL A 19 21.45 8.49 -4.84
C VAL A 19 19.93 8.37 -4.72
N PRO A 20 19.28 7.58 -5.57
CA PRO A 20 17.86 7.34 -5.44
C PRO A 20 17.63 6.46 -4.23
N LEU A 21 17.23 7.06 -3.14
CA LEU A 21 16.82 6.34 -1.94
C LEU A 21 15.41 5.77 -2.16
N VAL A 22 15.33 4.45 -2.32
CA VAL A 22 14.11 3.73 -1.99
C VAL A 22 14.09 3.62 -0.46
N GLU A 23 13.34 4.50 0.18
CA GLU A 23 13.34 4.53 1.63
C GLU A 23 12.75 3.25 2.24
N ASP A 24 13.40 2.78 3.30
CA ASP A 24 12.98 1.64 4.11
C ASP A 24 11.53 1.84 4.56
N GLY A 25 10.64 0.94 4.14
CA GLY A 25 9.19 1.01 4.38
C GLY A 25 8.74 0.87 5.83
N ARG A 26 9.59 1.01 6.82
CA ARG A 26 9.18 1.02 8.23
C ARG A 26 8.20 2.14 8.57
N GLU A 27 8.16 3.20 7.76
CA GLU A 27 7.26 4.34 7.91
C GLU A 27 6.35 4.53 6.70
N ALA A 28 6.37 3.63 5.75
CA ALA A 28 5.67 3.71 4.47
C ALA A 28 4.16 3.47 4.53
N ILE A 29 3.55 3.61 5.68
CA ILE A 29 2.10 3.83 5.78
C ILE A 29 1.76 5.21 5.21
N TYR A 30 2.75 6.06 5.06
CA TYR A 30 2.66 7.43 4.62
C TYR A 30 3.41 7.61 3.33
N PHE A 31 2.73 8.26 2.43
CA PHE A 31 3.19 8.63 1.12
C PHE A 31 4.58 9.27 1.17
N LYS A 32 5.52 8.76 0.39
CA LYS A 32 6.79 9.44 0.06
C LYS A 32 6.82 9.81 -1.40
N GLU A 33 7.13 11.07 -1.65
CA GLU A 33 7.08 11.72 -2.96
C GLU A 33 8.05 11.13 -3.99
N ASN A 34 9.08 10.38 -3.58
CA ASN A 34 10.12 9.90 -4.50
C ASN A 34 10.34 8.39 -4.36
N ARG A 35 9.78 7.62 -5.27
CA ARG A 35 10.40 6.36 -5.68
C ARG A 35 11.66 6.74 -6.44
N GLY A 36 12.83 6.37 -5.90
CA GLY A 36 14.13 6.58 -6.49
C GLY A 36 14.16 6.72 -8.01
N GLU A 37 13.87 7.92 -8.51
CA GLU A 37 14.01 8.24 -9.92
C GLU A 37 15.44 8.66 -10.18
N ILE A 38 16.05 8.10 -11.22
CA ILE A 38 17.36 8.49 -11.73
C ILE A 38 17.17 8.89 -13.19
N GLY A 39 16.95 10.16 -13.45
CA GLY A 39 16.66 10.64 -14.79
C GLY A 39 15.38 10.00 -15.34
N GLN A 40 15.51 9.15 -16.36
CA GLN A 40 14.38 8.42 -16.98
C GLN A 40 14.12 7.05 -16.35
N TRP A 41 14.90 6.67 -15.35
CA TRP A 41 14.86 5.36 -14.69
C TRP A 41 14.14 5.43 -13.37
N GLN A 42 13.37 4.40 -13.06
CA GLN A 42 12.67 4.24 -11.81
C GLN A 42 13.14 2.97 -11.11
N VAL A 43 13.56 3.07 -9.86
CA VAL A 43 13.76 1.90 -8.99
C VAL A 43 12.38 1.38 -8.59
N VAL A 44 12.13 0.09 -8.80
CA VAL A 44 10.76 -0.47 -8.70
C VAL A 44 10.53 -1.37 -7.52
N ASN A 45 11.58 -1.74 -6.80
CA ASN A 45 11.51 -2.65 -5.66
C ASN A 45 12.08 -2.01 -4.40
N SER A 46 11.53 -2.40 -3.26
CA SER A 46 12.09 -2.13 -1.94
C SER A 46 12.26 -3.42 -1.15
N LEU A 47 13.27 -3.49 -0.29
CA LEU A 47 13.47 -4.59 0.65
C LEU A 47 14.05 -4.06 1.95
N ARG A 48 13.77 -4.74 3.07
CA ARG A 48 14.36 -4.41 4.39
C ARG A 48 15.84 -4.75 4.51
N GLN A 49 16.41 -5.38 3.49
CA GLN A 49 17.79 -5.81 3.50
C GLN A 49 18.76 -4.63 3.38
N GLN A 50 19.79 -4.61 4.22
CA GLN A 50 20.77 -3.53 4.22
C GLN A 50 21.44 -3.39 2.84
N GLY A 51 21.48 -2.17 2.32
CA GLY A 51 22.09 -1.83 1.05
C GLY A 51 21.23 -2.11 -0.18
N PHE A 52 20.07 -2.75 -0.04
CA PHE A 52 19.20 -3.03 -1.19
C PHE A 52 18.54 -1.76 -1.74
N ASN A 53 18.05 -0.91 -0.85
CA ASN A 53 17.35 0.31 -1.23
C ASN A 53 18.27 1.39 -1.83
N GLU A 54 19.57 1.28 -1.57
CA GLU A 54 20.62 2.16 -2.12
C GLU A 54 21.46 1.45 -3.21
N ALA A 55 20.96 0.34 -3.75
CA ALA A 55 21.68 -0.51 -4.67
C ALA A 55 22.11 0.22 -5.95
N TRP A 56 21.30 1.16 -6.43
CA TRP A 56 21.54 1.89 -7.65
C TRP A 56 22.17 3.26 -7.40
N GLN A 57 23.27 3.55 -8.11
CA GLN A 57 24.03 4.79 -7.99
C GLN A 57 24.51 5.25 -9.35
N VAL A 58 24.76 6.56 -9.49
CA VAL A 58 25.40 7.14 -10.68
C VAL A 58 26.86 7.38 -10.37
N LYS A 59 27.75 6.92 -11.24
CA LYS A 59 29.20 7.09 -11.07
C LYS A 59 29.83 7.71 -12.31
N GLU A 60 30.64 8.74 -12.09
CA GLU A 60 31.50 9.32 -13.12
C GLU A 60 32.82 8.54 -13.17
N GLY A 61 33.19 8.08 -14.34
CA GLY A 61 34.44 7.37 -14.64
C GLY A 61 35.27 8.07 -15.69
N ILE A 62 36.41 7.46 -16.09
CA ILE A 62 37.30 8.01 -17.12
C ILE A 62 36.62 8.02 -18.48
N ASP A 63 35.77 7.02 -18.75
CA ASP A 63 35.10 6.80 -20.05
C ASP A 63 33.68 7.38 -20.09
N GLY A 64 33.26 8.14 -19.09
CA GLY A 64 31.93 8.74 -18.97
C GLY A 64 31.18 8.37 -17.70
N THR A 65 29.89 8.70 -17.67
CA THR A 65 28.99 8.40 -16.56
C THR A 65 28.35 7.04 -16.77
N SER A 66 28.20 6.28 -15.69
CA SER A 66 27.57 4.95 -15.72
C SER A 66 26.55 4.82 -14.61
N LEU A 67 25.55 4.01 -14.83
CA LEU A 67 24.66 3.54 -13.78
C LEU A 67 25.26 2.28 -13.17
N ILE A 68 25.52 2.31 -11.86
CA ILE A 68 26.09 1.16 -11.15
C ILE A 68 25.09 0.57 -10.17
N GLN A 69 25.14 -0.73 -10.04
CA GLN A 69 24.49 -1.47 -8.99
C GLN A 69 25.55 -1.92 -7.97
N THR A 70 25.35 -1.63 -6.69
CA THR A 70 26.33 -1.85 -5.62
C THR A 70 25.96 -2.94 -4.63
N PHE A 71 24.72 -3.37 -4.63
CA PHE A 71 24.22 -4.43 -3.75
C PHE A 71 24.88 -5.77 -4.09
N THR A 72 25.17 -6.54 -3.05
CA THR A 72 25.73 -7.88 -3.16
C THR A 72 24.77 -8.84 -2.48
N ASN A 73 24.22 -9.78 -3.24
CA ASN A 73 23.30 -10.80 -2.76
C ASN A 73 24.03 -11.94 -2.03
N LEU A 74 24.73 -11.60 -0.94
CA LEU A 74 25.44 -12.56 -0.11
C LEU A 74 25.14 -12.29 1.38
N ASP A 75 25.07 -13.37 2.16
CA ASP A 75 24.97 -13.27 3.62
C ASP A 75 26.34 -12.99 4.27
N GLN A 76 26.37 -12.95 5.60
CA GLN A 76 27.60 -12.70 6.37
C GLN A 76 28.65 -13.83 6.21
N ASN A 77 28.27 -14.98 5.68
CA ASN A 77 29.15 -16.13 5.41
C ASN A 77 29.58 -16.21 3.95
N ASN A 78 29.23 -15.20 3.11
CA ASN A 78 29.39 -15.19 1.66
C ASN A 78 28.58 -16.26 0.92
N GLU A 79 27.45 -16.70 1.47
CA GLU A 79 26.51 -17.59 0.78
C GLU A 79 25.40 -16.75 0.10
N PRO A 80 24.96 -17.12 -1.11
CA PRO A 80 23.90 -16.40 -1.81
C PRO A 80 22.58 -16.43 -1.01
N LEU A 81 22.00 -15.24 -0.84
CA LEU A 81 20.68 -15.09 -0.25
C LEU A 81 19.60 -15.52 -1.23
N SER A 82 18.58 -16.21 -0.73
CA SER A 82 17.39 -16.50 -1.53
C SER A 82 16.49 -15.25 -1.54
N LEU A 83 16.60 -14.44 -2.58
CA LEU A 83 15.77 -13.24 -2.73
C LEU A 83 14.45 -13.61 -3.41
N THR A 84 13.36 -13.05 -2.91
CA THR A 84 12.04 -13.07 -3.56
C THR A 84 11.88 -11.94 -4.57
N THR A 85 12.79 -10.99 -4.55
CA THR A 85 12.84 -9.84 -5.45
C THR A 85 14.29 -9.44 -5.73
N HIS A 86 14.49 -8.61 -6.75
CA HIS A 86 15.79 -8.23 -7.28
C HIS A 86 15.93 -6.72 -7.34
N PRO A 87 17.16 -6.16 -7.22
CA PRO A 87 17.41 -4.76 -7.56
C PRO A 87 17.16 -4.54 -9.05
N ILE A 88 16.08 -3.84 -9.38
CA ILE A 88 15.66 -3.54 -10.74
C ILE A 88 15.41 -2.04 -10.89
N VAL A 89 15.92 -1.48 -12.00
CA VAL A 89 15.49 -0.18 -12.50
C VAL A 89 14.79 -0.36 -13.84
N VAL A 90 13.73 0.38 -14.07
CA VAL A 90 12.96 0.31 -15.32
C VAL A 90 12.83 1.68 -15.96
N ALA A 91 12.72 1.70 -17.30
CA ALA A 91 12.48 2.89 -18.08
C ALA A 91 11.57 2.60 -19.27
N GLY A 92 11.13 3.67 -19.93
CA GLY A 92 10.37 3.58 -21.17
C GLY A 92 8.88 3.35 -20.95
N ASP A 93 8.22 2.80 -21.95
CA ASP A 93 6.77 2.75 -22.08
C ASP A 93 6.23 1.34 -21.84
N SER A 94 5.21 1.22 -20.99
CA SER A 94 4.57 -0.07 -20.67
C SER A 94 3.89 -0.76 -21.87
N MET A 95 3.77 -0.06 -22.99
CA MET A 95 3.17 -0.60 -24.21
C MET A 95 4.20 -0.99 -25.28
N TRP A 96 5.50 -0.96 -24.99
CA TRP A 96 6.51 -1.34 -25.95
C TRP A 96 6.44 -2.82 -26.29
N GLN A 97 6.39 -3.09 -27.58
CA GLN A 97 6.34 -4.42 -28.18
C GLN A 97 7.02 -4.36 -29.56
N ASP A 98 7.44 -5.48 -30.10
CA ASP A 98 8.10 -5.56 -31.44
C ASP A 98 9.30 -4.61 -31.54
N CYS A 99 10.15 -4.52 -30.54
CA CYS A 99 11.32 -3.64 -30.48
C CYS A 99 12.64 -4.42 -30.48
N LYS A 100 13.74 -3.70 -30.65
CA LYS A 100 15.12 -4.13 -30.42
C LYS A 100 15.66 -3.35 -29.24
N ILE A 101 16.25 -4.03 -28.26
CA ILE A 101 16.90 -3.46 -27.08
C ILE A 101 18.38 -3.81 -27.15
N GLU A 102 19.25 -2.85 -26.92
CA GLU A 102 20.71 -3.00 -26.87
C GLU A 102 21.21 -2.42 -25.55
N VAL A 103 22.03 -3.19 -24.82
CA VAL A 103 22.57 -2.79 -23.52
C VAL A 103 24.03 -3.20 -23.42
N ASP A 104 24.88 -2.24 -23.03
CA ASP A 104 26.27 -2.47 -22.68
C ASP A 104 26.41 -2.49 -21.16
N PHE A 105 26.92 -3.62 -20.61
CA PHE A 105 27.03 -3.81 -19.18
C PHE A 105 28.27 -4.62 -18.77
N THR A 106 28.75 -4.43 -17.56
CA THR A 106 29.94 -5.07 -17.02
C THR A 106 29.62 -5.66 -15.63
N PRO A 107 29.42 -6.99 -15.54
CA PRO A 107 29.26 -7.65 -14.25
C PRO A 107 30.60 -7.67 -13.48
N MET A 108 30.60 -7.28 -12.20
CA MET A 108 31.82 -7.22 -11.37
C MET A 108 32.02 -8.49 -10.53
N ALA A 109 31.09 -9.41 -10.55
CA ALA A 109 31.15 -10.71 -9.89
C ALA A 109 30.50 -11.79 -10.77
N LYS A 110 30.50 -13.06 -10.32
CA LYS A 110 30.09 -14.22 -11.15
C LYS A 110 29.26 -15.25 -10.38
N PHE A 111 28.45 -14.83 -9.45
CA PHE A 111 27.71 -15.78 -8.61
C PHE A 111 26.19 -15.74 -8.82
N ASP A 112 25.65 -14.68 -9.44
CA ASP A 112 24.22 -14.49 -9.63
C ASP A 112 23.92 -13.81 -10.98
N LYS A 113 22.71 -13.28 -11.15
CA LYS A 113 22.24 -12.72 -12.43
C LYS A 113 22.66 -11.25 -12.62
N CYS A 114 22.98 -10.92 -13.88
CA CYS A 114 23.18 -9.53 -14.33
C CYS A 114 22.75 -9.42 -15.79
N GLY A 115 21.99 -8.37 -16.14
CA GLY A 115 21.59 -8.14 -17.53
C GLY A 115 20.36 -7.26 -17.71
N VAL A 116 19.53 -7.65 -18.67
CA VAL A 116 18.44 -6.87 -19.25
C VAL A 116 17.09 -7.46 -18.85
N VAL A 117 16.19 -6.60 -18.40
CA VAL A 117 14.76 -6.89 -18.20
C VAL A 117 13.97 -6.33 -19.38
N PHE A 118 12.98 -7.05 -19.85
CA PHE A 118 12.08 -6.60 -20.91
C PHE A 118 10.69 -7.21 -20.75
N GLY A 119 9.70 -6.61 -21.41
CA GLY A 119 8.30 -6.98 -21.20
C GLY A 119 7.88 -6.84 -19.73
N TYR A 120 8.48 -5.87 -19.02
CA TYR A 120 8.25 -5.65 -17.60
C TYR A 120 6.84 -5.12 -17.36
N GLN A 121 6.06 -5.86 -16.57
CA GLN A 121 4.74 -5.47 -16.08
C GLN A 121 4.85 -4.93 -14.66
N HIS A 122 5.45 -5.71 -13.78
CA HIS A 122 5.64 -5.45 -12.35
C HIS A 122 6.80 -6.33 -11.81
N PRO A 123 7.22 -6.16 -10.54
CA PRO A 123 8.37 -6.88 -9.98
C PRO A 123 8.34 -8.42 -10.10
N ASN A 124 7.14 -9.00 -10.21
CA ASN A 124 6.93 -10.44 -10.32
C ASN A 124 6.45 -10.89 -11.72
N GLU A 125 6.57 -10.05 -12.75
CA GLU A 125 6.18 -10.42 -14.13
C GLU A 125 7.04 -9.69 -15.15
N PHE A 126 8.10 -10.36 -15.63
CA PHE A 126 9.03 -9.82 -16.63
C PHE A 126 9.87 -10.94 -17.29
N TYR A 127 10.57 -10.59 -18.34
CA TYR A 127 11.58 -11.46 -18.97
C TYR A 127 12.98 -10.95 -18.65
N PHE A 128 13.90 -11.89 -18.45
CA PHE A 128 15.31 -11.62 -18.18
C PHE A 128 16.21 -12.24 -19.26
N PHE A 129 17.18 -11.46 -19.73
CA PHE A 129 18.30 -11.94 -20.54
C PHE A 129 19.62 -11.40 -20.04
N GLY A 130 20.60 -12.27 -19.79
CA GLY A 130 21.90 -11.87 -19.29
C GLY A 130 22.74 -13.05 -18.87
N THR A 131 23.67 -12.78 -17.95
CA THR A 131 24.52 -13.82 -17.32
C THR A 131 23.95 -14.26 -15.99
N GLU A 132 24.11 -15.55 -15.67
CA GLU A 132 23.87 -16.13 -14.35
C GLU A 132 24.92 -17.20 -14.11
N GLY A 133 25.84 -16.95 -13.19
CA GLY A 133 26.99 -17.81 -12.97
C GLY A 133 27.83 -18.02 -14.24
N ASN A 134 27.94 -19.26 -14.70
CA ASN A 134 28.67 -19.68 -15.91
C ASN A 134 27.77 -19.84 -17.14
N THR A 135 26.62 -19.20 -17.18
CA THR A 135 25.67 -19.31 -18.29
C THR A 135 25.25 -17.96 -18.83
N VAL A 136 24.92 -17.90 -20.13
CA VAL A 136 24.03 -16.90 -20.69
C VAL A 136 22.63 -17.51 -20.75
N ILE A 137 21.63 -16.77 -20.27
CA ILE A 137 20.31 -17.36 -20.01
C ILE A 137 19.19 -16.39 -20.36
N LEU A 138 18.10 -16.96 -20.88
CA LEU A 138 16.83 -16.30 -21.12
C LEU A 138 15.77 -16.93 -20.22
N LYS A 139 15.14 -16.12 -19.36
CA LYS A 139 14.11 -16.57 -18.42
C LYS A 139 12.82 -15.75 -18.56
N HIS A 140 11.72 -16.36 -18.13
CA HIS A 140 10.48 -15.70 -17.77
C HIS A 140 10.29 -15.79 -16.25
N ILE A 141 10.20 -14.65 -15.60
CA ILE A 141 9.90 -14.54 -14.17
C ILE A 141 8.43 -14.19 -14.06
N SER A 142 7.69 -14.96 -13.27
CA SER A 142 6.27 -14.75 -13.05
C SER A 142 5.91 -14.83 -11.56
N GLN A 143 4.65 -14.59 -11.23
CA GLN A 143 4.16 -14.57 -9.86
C GLN A 143 4.59 -15.82 -9.06
N PRO A 144 4.88 -15.67 -7.76
CA PRO A 144 5.35 -16.76 -6.93
C PRO A 144 4.30 -17.88 -6.83
N VAL A 145 4.77 -19.11 -6.95
CA VAL A 145 3.98 -20.33 -6.69
C VAL A 145 4.12 -20.77 -5.23
N THR A 146 5.11 -20.20 -4.54
CA THR A 146 5.34 -20.38 -3.10
C THR A 146 5.64 -19.02 -2.47
N PRO A 147 5.40 -18.83 -1.17
CA PRO A 147 5.62 -17.55 -0.50
C PRO A 147 7.03 -16.97 -0.64
N LEU A 148 8.02 -17.81 -0.92
CA LEU A 148 9.44 -17.48 -0.78
C LEU A 148 10.21 -17.35 -2.09
N ARG A 149 9.61 -17.59 -3.26
CA ARG A 149 10.33 -17.51 -4.54
C ARG A 149 9.43 -17.16 -5.72
N PRO A 150 9.82 -16.21 -6.58
CA PRO A 150 9.17 -16.05 -7.88
C PRO A 150 9.33 -17.35 -8.69
N PHE A 151 8.39 -17.64 -9.55
CA PHE A 151 8.50 -18.73 -10.50
C PHE A 151 9.43 -18.29 -11.64
N GLU A 152 10.61 -18.89 -11.72
CA GLU A 152 11.58 -18.64 -12.77
C GLU A 152 11.55 -19.76 -13.80
N ARG A 153 11.00 -19.52 -14.95
CA ARG A 153 11.00 -20.44 -16.07
C ARG A 153 12.19 -20.17 -16.98
N ILE A 154 13.13 -21.12 -17.05
CA ILE A 154 14.20 -21.07 -18.04
C ILE A 154 13.59 -21.35 -19.42
N LEU A 155 13.78 -20.41 -20.36
CA LEU A 155 13.35 -20.55 -21.75
C LEU A 155 14.47 -21.13 -22.61
N GLU A 156 15.68 -20.57 -22.48
CA GLU A 156 16.87 -21.01 -23.19
C GLU A 156 18.14 -20.68 -22.39
N TYR A 157 19.21 -21.44 -22.56
CA TYR A 157 20.52 -21.12 -21.99
C TYR A 157 21.67 -21.75 -22.79
N LYS A 158 22.88 -21.23 -22.58
CA LYS A 158 24.14 -21.79 -23.06
C LYS A 158 25.24 -21.55 -22.04
N ASP A 159 26.21 -22.47 -21.99
CA ASP A 159 27.41 -22.25 -21.19
C ASP A 159 28.20 -21.05 -21.70
N LEU A 160 28.73 -20.26 -20.77
CA LEU A 160 29.49 -19.05 -21.02
C LEU A 160 30.77 -19.02 -20.19
N VAL A 161 31.89 -18.89 -20.88
CA VAL A 161 33.19 -18.66 -20.21
C VAL A 161 33.48 -17.16 -20.29
N TRP A 162 33.55 -16.51 -19.13
CA TRP A 162 33.77 -15.07 -19.02
C TRP A 162 34.44 -14.73 -17.67
N THR A 163 34.94 -13.52 -17.56
CA THR A 163 35.67 -13.02 -16.37
C THR A 163 34.97 -11.78 -15.82
N PRO A 164 34.79 -11.64 -14.46
CA PRO A 164 34.30 -10.42 -13.86
C PRO A 164 35.10 -9.19 -14.32
N GLY A 165 34.40 -8.09 -14.63
CA GLY A 165 34.99 -6.87 -15.20
C GLY A 165 35.10 -6.85 -16.73
N GLU A 166 34.66 -7.91 -17.41
CA GLU A 166 34.58 -7.96 -18.87
C GLU A 166 33.26 -7.31 -19.34
N GLU A 167 33.38 -6.34 -20.24
CA GLU A 167 32.21 -5.68 -20.83
C GLU A 167 31.45 -6.61 -21.77
N MET A 168 30.14 -6.60 -21.69
CA MET A 168 29.24 -7.42 -22.47
C MET A 168 28.25 -6.55 -23.24
N HIS A 169 27.98 -6.93 -24.47
CA HIS A 169 26.95 -6.32 -25.33
C HIS A 169 25.77 -7.27 -25.48
N ALA A 170 24.62 -6.90 -24.92
CA ALA A 170 23.39 -7.66 -25.03
C ALA A 170 22.43 -7.05 -26.04
N VAL A 171 21.87 -7.88 -26.92
CA VAL A 171 20.83 -7.50 -27.87
C VAL A 171 19.60 -8.37 -27.65
N VAL A 172 18.43 -7.76 -27.48
CA VAL A 172 17.14 -8.44 -27.39
C VAL A 172 16.25 -7.98 -28.53
N ASN A 173 15.89 -8.90 -29.43
CA ASN A 173 14.96 -8.64 -30.51
C ASN A 173 13.61 -9.28 -30.22
N ILE A 174 12.62 -8.48 -29.88
CA ILE A 174 11.25 -8.92 -29.59
C ILE A 174 10.43 -8.83 -30.89
N ARG A 175 9.76 -9.92 -31.24
CA ARG A 175 8.83 -10.01 -32.38
C ARG A 175 7.58 -10.78 -31.95
N ARG A 176 6.49 -10.63 -32.72
CA ARG A 176 5.22 -11.32 -32.42
C ARG A 176 5.35 -12.82 -32.23
N ASN A 177 6.29 -13.45 -32.91
CA ASN A 177 6.42 -14.92 -32.96
C ASN A 177 7.60 -15.42 -32.12
N GLY A 178 8.18 -14.59 -31.27
CA GLY A 178 9.27 -15.03 -30.41
C GLY A 178 10.28 -13.93 -30.11
N VAL A 179 11.26 -14.30 -29.33
CA VAL A 179 12.37 -13.46 -28.90
C VAL A 179 13.69 -14.08 -29.35
N THR A 180 14.55 -13.26 -29.93
CA THR A 180 15.94 -13.62 -30.21
C THR A 180 16.85 -12.76 -29.37
N THR A 181 17.73 -13.36 -28.60
CA THR A 181 18.72 -12.66 -27.80
C THR A 181 20.14 -13.00 -28.26
N ILE A 182 21.03 -12.02 -28.22
CA ILE A 182 22.41 -12.14 -28.69
C ILE A 182 23.31 -11.53 -27.62
N LEU A 183 24.35 -12.27 -27.22
CA LEU A 183 25.41 -11.74 -26.35
C LEU A 183 26.73 -11.70 -27.13
N ASN A 184 27.41 -10.54 -27.09
CA ASN A 184 28.70 -10.30 -27.72
C ASN A 184 28.73 -10.74 -29.20
N ASP A 185 27.68 -10.42 -29.96
CA ASP A 185 27.50 -10.70 -31.39
C ASP A 185 27.60 -12.19 -31.81
N SER A 186 27.86 -13.09 -30.91
CA SER A 186 28.20 -14.48 -31.21
C SER A 186 27.26 -15.51 -30.58
N ILE A 187 26.77 -15.30 -29.35
CA ILE A 187 25.92 -16.24 -28.66
C ILE A 187 24.46 -15.90 -28.86
N VAL A 188 23.76 -16.71 -29.61
CA VAL A 188 22.35 -16.50 -29.95
C VAL A 188 21.47 -17.50 -29.24
N LEU A 189 20.43 -17.00 -28.53
CA LEU A 189 19.32 -17.81 -28.02
C LEU A 189 18.03 -17.39 -28.75
N TYR A 190 17.12 -18.33 -28.94
CA TYR A 190 15.83 -18.09 -29.57
C TYR A 190 14.74 -18.89 -28.88
N ASN A 191 13.60 -18.25 -28.62
CA ASN A 191 12.42 -18.93 -28.08
C ASN A 191 11.14 -18.37 -28.70
N GLU A 192 10.15 -19.24 -28.94
CA GLU A 192 8.85 -18.88 -29.57
C GLU A 192 7.85 -18.26 -28.57
N VAL A 193 8.31 -17.78 -27.42
CA VAL A 193 7.45 -17.14 -26.44
C VAL A 193 6.88 -15.81 -26.95
N THR A 194 5.60 -15.57 -26.72
CA THR A 194 5.00 -14.27 -26.95
C THR A 194 5.29 -13.37 -25.75
N VAL A 195 6.18 -12.39 -25.94
CA VAL A 195 6.51 -11.41 -24.89
C VAL A 195 5.37 -10.41 -24.76
N LEU A 196 4.91 -10.18 -23.53
CA LEU A 196 3.92 -9.15 -23.24
C LEU A 196 4.49 -7.75 -23.52
N PRO A 197 3.66 -6.78 -23.95
CA PRO A 197 4.09 -5.38 -24.01
C PRO A 197 4.56 -4.93 -22.64
N GLY A 198 5.65 -4.17 -22.55
CA GLY A 198 6.15 -3.77 -21.23
C GLY A 198 7.34 -2.82 -21.32
N ARG A 199 7.72 -2.30 -20.15
CA ARG A 199 8.93 -1.50 -20.00
C ARG A 199 10.18 -2.34 -20.20
N ILE A 200 11.30 -1.65 -20.38
CA ILE A 200 12.63 -2.25 -20.28
C ILE A 200 13.20 -2.01 -18.88
N GLY A 201 14.19 -2.81 -18.49
CA GLY A 201 14.88 -2.60 -17.22
C GLY A 201 16.29 -3.17 -17.22
N LEU A 202 17.00 -2.81 -16.17
CA LEU A 202 18.31 -3.35 -15.83
C LEU A 202 18.19 -4.05 -14.47
N ILE A 203 18.85 -5.20 -14.36
CA ILE A 203 18.82 -6.04 -13.16
C ILE A 203 20.22 -6.53 -12.86
N SER A 204 20.58 -6.52 -11.57
CA SER A 204 21.75 -7.26 -11.12
C SER A 204 21.63 -7.61 -9.63
N ASP A 205 21.88 -8.87 -9.26
CA ASP A 205 21.95 -9.36 -7.88
C ASP A 205 23.39 -9.36 -7.34
N MET A 206 24.30 -8.77 -8.10
CA MET A 206 25.72 -8.60 -7.76
C MET A 206 26.21 -7.26 -8.32
N PRO A 207 27.32 -6.72 -7.81
CA PRO A 207 27.85 -5.45 -8.32
C PRO A 207 28.03 -5.46 -9.83
N ALA A 208 27.54 -4.43 -10.51
CA ALA A 208 27.60 -4.30 -11.95
C ALA A 208 27.62 -2.83 -12.39
N GLN A 209 28.09 -2.59 -13.62
CA GLN A 209 28.08 -1.29 -14.27
C GLN A 209 27.32 -1.38 -15.59
N PHE A 210 26.51 -0.38 -15.88
CA PHE A 210 25.74 -0.22 -17.12
C PHE A 210 26.16 1.07 -17.81
N ASN A 211 26.55 0.97 -19.08
CA ASN A 211 27.18 2.09 -19.81
C ASN A 211 26.28 2.70 -20.87
N ARG A 212 25.39 1.89 -21.46
CA ARG A 212 24.49 2.34 -22.54
C ARG A 212 23.26 1.47 -22.63
N VAL A 213 22.15 2.10 -22.92
CA VAL A 213 20.88 1.44 -23.27
C VAL A 213 20.29 2.12 -24.50
N GLU A 214 19.86 1.34 -25.49
CA GLU A 214 19.12 1.83 -26.65
C GLU A 214 17.93 0.93 -26.95
N VAL A 215 16.77 1.55 -27.21
CA VAL A 215 15.59 0.86 -27.72
C VAL A 215 15.23 1.43 -29.09
N SER A 216 15.09 0.55 -30.05
CA SER A 216 14.72 0.92 -31.41
C SER A 216 13.51 0.13 -31.92
N MET A 217 12.69 0.77 -32.75
CA MET A 217 11.48 0.20 -33.32
C MET A 217 11.37 0.48 -34.81
N LEU A 218 10.62 -0.35 -35.52
CA LEU A 218 10.24 -0.06 -36.90
C LEU A 218 9.23 1.10 -36.95
N LYS A 219 9.34 1.98 -37.95
CA LYS A 219 8.41 3.12 -38.12
C LYS A 219 6.93 2.71 -38.14
N GLY A 220 6.62 1.51 -38.63
CA GLY A 220 5.27 0.96 -38.61
C GLY A 220 4.76 0.67 -37.20
N GLU A 221 5.61 0.13 -36.32
CA GLU A 221 5.27 -0.18 -34.95
C GLU A 221 5.13 1.09 -34.12
N ILE A 222 5.99 2.10 -34.32
CA ILE A 222 5.84 3.42 -33.67
C ILE A 222 4.47 4.04 -34.00
N ARG A 223 4.02 3.94 -35.25
CA ARG A 223 2.69 4.46 -35.65
C ARG A 223 1.55 3.68 -35.01
N LYS A 224 1.66 2.36 -34.90
CA LYS A 224 0.67 1.51 -34.19
C LYS A 224 0.60 1.87 -32.70
N LEU A 225 1.74 2.00 -32.05
CA LEU A 225 1.83 2.42 -30.65
C LEU A 225 1.15 3.77 -30.44
N SER A 226 1.49 4.78 -31.23
CA SER A 226 0.89 6.11 -31.14
C SER A 226 -0.62 6.11 -31.40
N ARG A 227 -1.12 5.23 -32.30
CA ARG A 227 -2.56 5.06 -32.52
C ARG A 227 -3.25 4.43 -31.32
N LYS A 228 -2.64 3.36 -30.76
CA LYS A 228 -3.19 2.65 -29.58
C LYS A 228 -3.26 3.58 -28.36
N LYS A 229 -2.21 4.37 -28.10
CA LYS A 229 -2.20 5.38 -27.03
C LYS A 229 -3.35 6.39 -27.18
N ARG A 230 -3.56 6.93 -28.37
CA ARG A 230 -4.67 7.87 -28.63
C ARG A 230 -6.04 7.24 -28.44
N GLN A 231 -6.19 5.95 -28.76
CA GLN A 231 -7.44 5.24 -28.55
C GLN A 231 -7.71 5.02 -27.06
N LEU A 232 -6.69 4.65 -26.27
CA LEU A 232 -6.80 4.49 -24.83
C LEU A 232 -7.11 5.82 -24.14
N ALA A 233 -6.37 6.88 -24.44
CA ALA A 233 -6.63 8.21 -23.85
C ALA A 233 -8.06 8.71 -24.16
N ARG A 234 -8.57 8.45 -25.39
CA ARG A 234 -9.96 8.78 -25.72
C ARG A 234 -10.97 7.94 -24.93
N ARG A 235 -10.68 6.65 -24.72
CA ARG A 235 -11.55 5.77 -23.92
C ARG A 235 -11.60 6.26 -22.47
N GLU A 236 -10.45 6.55 -21.90
CA GLU A 236 -10.31 7.11 -20.55
C GLU A 236 -11.06 8.44 -20.39
N GLU A 237 -10.90 9.38 -21.35
CA GLU A 237 -11.65 10.64 -21.35
C GLU A 237 -13.19 10.42 -21.38
N ILE A 238 -13.66 9.41 -22.10
CA ILE A 238 -15.09 9.07 -22.15
C ILE A 238 -15.52 8.45 -20.82
N HIS A 239 -14.70 7.57 -20.25
CA HIS A 239 -14.97 6.89 -18.98
C HIS A 239 -15.13 7.90 -17.83
N LEU A 240 -14.17 8.82 -17.69
CA LEU A 240 -14.17 9.88 -16.68
C LEU A 240 -15.43 10.77 -16.71
N LYS A 241 -16.05 10.95 -17.89
CA LYS A 241 -17.28 11.76 -18.03
C LYS A 241 -18.53 11.11 -17.45
N ASN A 242 -18.46 9.84 -17.08
CA ASN A 242 -19.60 9.13 -16.48
C ASN A 242 -19.74 9.38 -14.97
N TYR A 243 -18.76 10.02 -14.36
CA TYR A 243 -18.67 10.20 -12.92
C TYR A 243 -18.67 11.67 -12.52
N PRO A 244 -19.24 12.00 -11.33
CA PRO A 244 -19.10 13.34 -10.74
C PRO A 244 -17.61 13.69 -10.56
N LYS A 245 -17.25 14.92 -10.89
CA LYS A 245 -15.87 15.39 -10.71
C LYS A 245 -15.59 15.75 -9.27
N MET A 246 -14.34 15.58 -8.88
CA MET A 246 -13.87 16.05 -7.59
C MET A 246 -13.63 17.55 -7.62
N VAL A 247 -14.24 18.28 -6.69
CA VAL A 247 -14.08 19.72 -6.53
C VAL A 247 -13.71 20.06 -5.09
N ARG A 248 -12.81 21.03 -4.92
CA ARG A 248 -12.43 21.50 -3.59
C ARG A 248 -13.59 22.24 -2.94
N TRP A 249 -14.10 21.68 -1.86
CA TRP A 249 -15.17 22.28 -1.06
C TRP A 249 -14.63 23.29 -0.05
N LYS A 250 -13.63 22.89 0.74
CA LYS A 250 -13.03 23.73 1.78
C LYS A 250 -11.51 23.56 1.85
N SER A 251 -10.82 24.52 2.44
CA SER A 251 -9.41 24.40 2.78
C SER A 251 -9.04 25.29 3.96
N PHE A 252 -8.13 24.80 4.81
CA PHE A 252 -7.74 25.46 6.05
C PHE A 252 -6.23 25.41 6.24
N GLU A 253 -5.66 26.52 6.76
CA GLU A 253 -4.28 26.55 7.24
C GLU A 253 -4.23 25.97 8.66
N THR A 254 -3.38 24.98 8.89
CA THR A 254 -3.28 24.24 10.16
C THR A 254 -1.91 24.34 10.82
N GLY A 255 -0.97 25.11 10.26
CA GLY A 255 0.45 25.13 10.64
C GLY A 255 0.75 25.23 12.13
N ALA A 256 -0.11 25.89 12.93
CA ALA A 256 0.08 25.98 14.38
C ALA A 256 -0.29 24.67 15.12
N PHE A 257 -1.21 23.88 14.58
CA PHE A 257 -1.75 22.67 15.21
C PHE A 257 -1.84 21.47 14.24
N GLY A 258 -1.38 21.62 13.01
CA GLY A 258 -1.41 20.57 11.99
C GLY A 258 -0.62 19.32 12.39
N THR A 259 -0.95 18.21 11.79
CA THR A 259 -0.40 16.90 12.09
C THR A 259 -0.07 16.13 10.82
N ASP A 260 0.82 15.14 10.92
CA ASP A 260 1.11 14.26 9.78
C ASP A 260 -0.01 13.21 9.59
N GLN A 261 -0.42 12.56 10.68
CA GLN A 261 -1.23 11.33 10.58
C GLN A 261 -2.44 11.32 11.50
N ASN A 262 -2.45 12.22 12.47
CA ASN A 262 -3.31 12.05 13.63
C ASN A 262 -4.53 12.95 13.53
N ILE A 263 -5.43 12.60 12.60
CA ILE A 263 -6.76 13.19 12.48
C ILE A 263 -7.81 12.17 12.93
N ARG A 264 -8.82 12.64 13.66
CA ARG A 264 -10.05 11.92 13.96
C ARG A 264 -11.26 12.81 13.68
N LEU A 265 -12.38 12.17 13.43
CA LEU A 265 -13.65 12.83 13.16
C LEU A 265 -14.66 12.43 14.23
N GLY A 266 -15.56 13.33 14.60
CA GLY A 266 -16.64 13.00 15.52
C GLY A 266 -17.54 14.20 15.73
N ASP A 267 -18.85 13.93 15.91
CA ASP A 267 -19.82 14.95 16.30
C ASP A 267 -19.65 15.24 17.81
N LEU A 268 -18.85 16.24 18.13
CA LEU A 268 -18.58 16.67 19.51
C LEU A 268 -19.63 17.64 20.03
N THR A 269 -20.29 18.35 19.13
CA THR A 269 -21.25 19.40 19.47
C THR A 269 -22.69 18.90 19.50
N GLN A 270 -22.93 17.66 19.09
CA GLN A 270 -24.25 17.02 18.98
C GLN A 270 -25.22 17.76 18.04
N ASP A 271 -24.66 18.39 17.00
CA ASP A 271 -25.45 19.10 16.00
C ASP A 271 -25.63 18.28 14.70
N GLY A 272 -25.13 17.05 14.67
CA GLY A 272 -25.16 16.15 13.54
C GLY A 272 -24.00 16.32 12.56
N ASN A 273 -23.15 17.34 12.75
CA ASN A 273 -21.96 17.53 11.93
C ASN A 273 -20.73 16.97 12.62
N LYS A 274 -19.79 16.45 11.84
CA LYS A 274 -18.52 15.96 12.39
C LYS A 274 -17.52 17.13 12.54
N GLU A 275 -16.90 17.23 13.69
CA GLU A 275 -15.72 18.04 13.90
C GLU A 275 -14.45 17.26 13.51
N ILE A 276 -13.39 18.01 13.18
CA ILE A 276 -12.08 17.49 12.86
C ILE A 276 -11.13 17.73 14.04
N LEU A 277 -10.54 16.66 14.54
CA LEU A 277 -9.57 16.72 15.61
C LEU A 277 -8.17 16.45 15.07
N PHE A 278 -7.23 17.30 15.44
CA PHE A 278 -5.81 17.20 15.11
C PHE A 278 -5.04 16.92 16.38
N ALA A 279 -4.27 15.85 16.42
CA ALA A 279 -3.40 15.55 17.55
C ALA A 279 -1.92 15.66 17.14
N ARG A 280 -1.14 16.44 17.89
CA ARG A 280 0.32 16.58 17.72
C ARG A 280 1.06 15.81 18.78
N SER A 281 2.16 15.18 18.38
CA SER A 281 3.03 14.43 19.28
C SER A 281 4.43 15.03 19.38
N SER A 282 5.09 14.71 20.48
CA SER A 282 6.53 14.85 20.67
C SER A 282 7.16 13.48 20.91
N ASN A 283 8.50 13.41 20.87
CA ASN A 283 9.25 12.17 21.14
C ASN A 283 8.77 10.98 20.27
N LYS A 284 8.67 11.17 18.96
CA LYS A 284 8.28 10.11 18.00
C LYS A 284 6.94 9.43 18.37
N GLY A 285 5.93 10.22 18.72
CA GLY A 285 4.59 9.70 19.04
C GLY A 285 4.36 9.32 20.50
N LYS A 286 5.37 9.36 21.37
CA LYS A 286 5.26 8.89 22.77
C LYS A 286 4.52 9.86 23.71
N SER A 287 4.34 11.11 23.32
CA SER A 287 3.67 12.12 24.15
C SER A 287 2.80 13.03 23.29
N VAL A 288 1.53 13.14 23.64
CA VAL A 288 0.62 14.12 23.04
C VAL A 288 0.98 15.51 23.54
N CYS A 289 1.30 16.44 22.62
CA CYS A 289 1.59 17.85 22.94
C CYS A 289 0.33 18.67 23.01
N CYS A 290 -0.53 18.51 21.99
CA CYS A 290 -1.81 19.21 21.94
C CYS A 290 -2.83 18.40 21.13
N ILE A 291 -4.10 18.65 21.41
CA ILE A 291 -5.23 18.26 20.58
C ILE A 291 -6.04 19.50 20.26
N THR A 292 -6.39 19.69 19.01
CA THR A 292 -7.21 20.82 18.53
C THR A 292 -8.48 20.27 17.90
N ALA A 293 -9.64 20.70 18.36
CA ALA A 293 -10.93 20.45 17.73
C ALA A 293 -11.36 21.65 16.89
N MET A 294 -11.74 21.42 15.65
CA MET A 294 -12.12 22.43 14.68
C MET A 294 -13.41 21.99 13.96
N ASN A 295 -14.34 22.93 13.77
CA ASN A 295 -15.52 22.64 12.95
C ASN A 295 -15.22 22.76 11.45
N LEU A 296 -16.19 22.34 10.62
CA LEU A 296 -16.08 22.38 9.17
C LEU A 296 -16.03 23.80 8.56
N ASP A 297 -16.21 24.86 9.36
CA ASP A 297 -15.99 26.24 8.91
C ASP A 297 -14.59 26.77 9.24
N GLY A 298 -13.71 25.90 9.75
CA GLY A 298 -12.34 26.26 10.12
C GLY A 298 -12.21 26.96 11.46
N LYS A 299 -13.30 27.02 12.25
CA LYS A 299 -13.27 27.63 13.57
C LYS A 299 -12.79 26.63 14.60
N ILE A 300 -11.72 26.98 15.32
CA ILE A 300 -11.27 26.22 16.48
C ILE A 300 -12.32 26.31 17.58
N ILE A 301 -12.81 25.17 18.04
CA ILE A 301 -13.77 25.03 19.14
C ILE A 301 -13.02 25.10 20.46
N TRP A 302 -11.99 24.25 20.59
CA TRP A 302 -11.10 24.24 21.75
C TRP A 302 -9.73 23.69 21.39
N GLN A 303 -8.77 23.94 22.28
CA GLN A 303 -7.42 23.36 22.23
C GLN A 303 -7.02 22.84 23.61
N TYR A 304 -6.48 21.63 23.64
CA TYR A 304 -5.88 21.04 24.82
C TYR A 304 -4.37 20.95 24.66
N GLY A 305 -3.60 21.31 25.71
CA GLY A 305 -2.14 21.26 25.67
C GLY A 305 -1.51 22.50 25.04
N ASP A 306 -0.26 22.37 24.60
CA ASP A 306 0.54 23.48 24.06
C ASP A 306 0.89 23.23 22.58
N THR A 307 0.35 24.07 21.70
CA THR A 307 0.60 24.02 20.26
C THR A 307 2.04 24.43 19.89
N LEU A 308 2.77 25.10 20.79
CA LEU A 308 4.14 25.56 20.56
C LEU A 308 5.19 24.57 21.07
N ALA A 309 4.77 23.52 21.77
CA ALA A 309 5.65 22.65 22.57
C ALA A 309 6.62 21.75 21.77
N ALA A 310 6.54 21.63 20.46
CA ALA A 310 7.59 21.06 19.61
C ALA A 310 7.23 21.12 18.11
N LYS A 311 8.24 21.24 17.24
CA LYS A 311 8.09 20.78 15.86
C LYS A 311 7.87 19.26 15.92
N GLN A 312 6.79 18.81 15.31
CA GLN A 312 6.53 17.39 15.16
C GLN A 312 7.66 16.79 14.30
N GLU A 313 8.42 15.85 14.87
CA GLU A 313 9.19 14.92 14.05
C GLU A 313 8.17 13.93 13.45
N TRP A 314 8.40 13.46 12.23
CA TRP A 314 7.63 12.37 11.65
C TRP A 314 7.56 11.22 12.66
N GLY A 315 6.41 11.04 13.25
CA GLY A 315 6.19 10.11 14.34
C GLY A 315 5.03 9.19 14.03
N GLY A 316 5.01 8.04 14.67
CA GLY A 316 3.93 7.09 14.55
C GLY A 316 2.58 7.67 14.96
N GLU A 317 1.54 6.93 14.69
CA GLU A 317 0.18 7.26 15.07
C GLU A 317 0.04 7.40 16.59
N ILE A 318 -0.66 8.43 17.03
CA ILE A 318 -1.00 8.62 18.44
C ILE A 318 -2.24 7.79 18.74
N PRO A 319 -2.27 7.00 19.83
CA PRO A 319 -3.48 6.33 20.25
C PRO A 319 -4.46 7.35 20.85
N PHE A 320 -5.36 7.87 20.02
CA PHE A 320 -6.47 8.75 20.44
C PHE A 320 -7.72 8.47 19.61
N GLN A 321 -8.89 8.65 20.22
CA GLN A 321 -10.19 8.39 19.62
C GLN A 321 -11.25 9.37 20.11
N VAL A 322 -12.35 9.45 19.37
CA VAL A 322 -13.58 10.14 19.75
C VAL A 322 -14.66 9.07 19.93
N HIS A 323 -15.15 8.91 21.14
CA HIS A 323 -16.08 7.84 21.49
C HIS A 323 -16.98 8.24 22.67
N ASP A 324 -18.21 7.70 22.74
CA ASP A 324 -19.11 7.81 23.89
C ASP A 324 -18.86 6.63 24.84
N LEU A 325 -17.88 6.80 25.74
CA LEU A 325 -17.43 5.70 26.60
C LEU A 325 -18.40 5.40 27.74
N ASP A 326 -19.04 6.43 28.31
CA ASP A 326 -19.95 6.25 29.46
C ASP A 326 -21.42 6.09 29.07
N GLY A 327 -21.75 6.22 27.77
CA GLY A 327 -23.07 6.00 27.21
C GLY A 327 -24.08 7.10 27.53
N ASP A 328 -23.59 8.33 27.80
CA ASP A 328 -24.46 9.49 28.04
C ASP A 328 -24.95 10.17 26.74
N GLY A 329 -24.53 9.65 25.59
CA GLY A 329 -24.83 10.15 24.25
C GLY A 329 -23.90 11.27 23.81
N LYS A 330 -22.95 11.72 24.63
CA LYS A 330 -21.93 12.69 24.26
C LYS A 330 -20.62 11.97 24.00
N ARG A 331 -19.82 12.54 23.14
CA ARG A 331 -18.54 11.94 22.80
C ARG A 331 -17.42 12.53 23.64
N GLU A 332 -16.58 11.66 24.19
CA GLU A 332 -15.32 12.02 24.81
C GLU A 332 -14.20 11.96 23.77
N VAL A 333 -13.12 12.69 24.07
CA VAL A 333 -11.83 12.53 23.39
C VAL A 333 -10.90 11.78 24.33
N ILE A 334 -10.56 10.56 23.95
CA ILE A 334 -9.77 9.62 24.76
C ILE A 334 -8.41 9.44 24.08
N PHE A 335 -7.34 9.60 24.84
CA PHE A 335 -5.99 9.40 24.30
C PHE A 335 -5.03 8.89 25.36
N ILE A 336 -3.91 8.33 24.89
CA ILE A 336 -2.88 7.82 25.78
C ILE A 336 -1.60 8.65 25.60
N SER A 337 -1.11 9.17 26.70
CA SER A 337 0.13 9.95 26.73
C SER A 337 0.85 9.71 28.06
N GLN A 338 2.19 9.54 28.00
CA GLN A 338 3.02 9.35 29.18
C GLN A 338 2.53 8.23 30.12
N ASN A 339 2.14 7.10 29.53
CA ASN A 339 1.61 5.93 30.23
C ASN A 339 0.34 6.20 31.06
N ARG A 340 -0.52 7.09 30.57
CA ARG A 340 -1.82 7.42 31.18
C ARG A 340 -2.89 7.53 30.11
N ILE A 341 -4.07 7.05 30.42
CA ILE A 341 -5.29 7.34 29.67
C ILE A 341 -5.80 8.70 30.14
N HIS A 342 -6.10 9.56 29.21
CA HIS A 342 -6.74 10.85 29.41
C HIS A 342 -8.11 10.83 28.76
N ILE A 343 -9.12 11.34 29.45
CA ILE A 343 -10.47 11.50 28.95
C ILE A 343 -10.82 12.99 29.03
N LEU A 344 -11.17 13.57 27.89
CA LEU A 344 -11.64 14.96 27.80
C LEU A 344 -13.11 14.97 27.40
N GLU A 345 -13.86 15.93 27.91
CA GLU A 345 -15.19 16.25 27.41
C GLU A 345 -15.11 16.74 25.96
N GLY A 346 -15.82 16.09 25.05
CA GLY A 346 -15.72 16.38 23.62
C GLY A 346 -16.11 17.82 23.26
N LEU A 347 -17.16 18.34 23.90
CA LEU A 347 -17.66 19.69 23.62
C LEU A 347 -16.66 20.81 24.00
N THR A 348 -15.91 20.64 25.08
CA THR A 348 -15.11 21.73 25.67
C THR A 348 -13.60 21.46 25.73
N GLY A 349 -13.18 20.21 25.53
CA GLY A 349 -11.78 19.77 25.73
C GLY A 349 -11.33 19.75 27.19
N LYS A 350 -12.26 19.92 28.15
CA LYS A 350 -11.95 19.88 29.59
C LYS A 350 -11.63 18.47 30.02
N GLY A 351 -10.56 18.28 30.81
CA GLY A 351 -10.22 16.99 31.40
C GLY A 351 -11.30 16.47 32.35
N LEU A 352 -11.81 15.29 32.06
CA LEU A 352 -12.77 14.57 32.90
C LEU A 352 -12.06 13.57 33.80
N ASN A 353 -11.14 12.78 33.24
CA ASN A 353 -10.45 11.74 33.98
C ASN A 353 -9.01 11.55 33.48
N ARG A 354 -8.14 11.02 34.35
CA ARG A 354 -6.75 10.67 34.02
C ARG A 354 -6.28 9.49 34.85
N VAL A 355 -6.11 8.33 34.23
CA VAL A 355 -5.75 7.08 34.91
C VAL A 355 -4.38 6.59 34.43
N LYS A 356 -3.52 6.17 35.36
CA LYS A 356 -2.23 5.57 35.03
C LYS A 356 -2.44 4.12 34.58
N LEU A 357 -1.83 3.74 33.48
CA LEU A 357 -1.81 2.34 33.05
C LEU A 357 -1.06 1.46 34.06
N PRO A 358 -1.47 0.20 34.21
CA PRO A 358 -0.86 -0.71 35.18
C PRO A 358 0.62 -0.96 34.91
N ARG A 359 1.02 -0.90 33.65
CA ARG A 359 2.41 -1.09 33.19
C ARG A 359 2.82 -0.02 32.19
N SER A 360 4.12 0.10 31.92
CA SER A 360 4.64 0.89 30.82
C SER A 360 4.57 0.08 29.52
N MET A 361 3.86 0.59 28.54
CA MET A 361 3.63 -0.02 27.23
C MET A 361 4.03 0.97 26.12
N GLU A 362 4.52 0.45 24.97
CA GLU A 362 4.70 1.24 23.72
C GLU A 362 3.41 1.13 22.89
N ILE A 363 2.41 1.90 23.25
CA ILE A 363 1.04 1.75 22.76
C ILE A 363 0.94 2.12 21.31
N SER A 364 0.29 1.25 20.52
CA SER A 364 0.04 1.41 19.10
C SER A 364 -1.42 1.73 18.78
N SER A 365 -2.36 1.22 19.56
CA SER A 365 -3.78 1.48 19.31
C SER A 365 -4.62 1.59 20.57
N LEU A 366 -5.76 2.23 20.39
CA LEU A 366 -6.83 2.41 21.33
C LEU A 366 -8.15 2.15 20.61
N GLN A 367 -8.91 1.16 21.01
CA GLN A 367 -10.16 0.73 20.39
C GLN A 367 -11.24 0.45 21.44
N PHE A 368 -12.48 0.32 20.99
CA PHE A 368 -13.63 0.08 21.85
C PHE A 368 -14.43 -1.12 21.35
N GLY A 369 -15.10 -1.83 22.28
CA GLY A 369 -15.95 -2.96 21.96
C GLY A 369 -16.84 -3.33 23.16
N ASP A 370 -17.85 -4.18 22.88
CA ASP A 370 -18.77 -4.69 23.91
C ASP A 370 -18.35 -6.07 24.42
N PHE A 371 -17.36 -6.10 25.31
CA PHE A 371 -16.90 -7.33 25.96
C PHE A 371 -17.73 -7.73 27.20
N LEU A 372 -18.78 -7.00 27.51
CA LEU A 372 -19.62 -7.23 28.69
C LEU A 372 -21.07 -7.55 28.34
N GLY A 373 -21.41 -7.63 27.04
CA GLY A 373 -22.76 -7.92 26.54
C GLY A 373 -23.79 -6.87 26.93
N THR A 374 -23.36 -5.60 26.94
CA THR A 374 -24.22 -4.47 27.35
C THR A 374 -24.97 -3.85 26.19
N GLY A 375 -24.67 -4.24 24.96
CA GLY A 375 -25.14 -3.62 23.73
C GLY A 375 -24.46 -2.28 23.44
N ARG A 376 -23.27 -2.03 24.02
CA ARG A 376 -22.50 -0.79 23.83
C ARG A 376 -21.00 -1.06 23.90
N ASP A 377 -20.22 -0.42 23.03
CA ASP A 377 -18.76 -0.49 22.99
C ASP A 377 -18.14 0.29 24.17
N ASN A 378 -18.36 -0.17 25.40
CA ASN A 378 -17.96 0.53 26.62
C ASN A 378 -16.66 0.01 27.25
N CYS A 379 -16.00 -0.94 26.64
CA CYS A 379 -14.68 -1.42 27.04
C CYS A 379 -13.59 -0.83 26.16
N VAL A 380 -12.39 -0.70 26.73
CA VAL A 380 -11.23 -0.08 26.09
C VAL A 380 -10.16 -1.13 25.86
N LEU A 381 -9.91 -1.49 24.60
CA LEU A 381 -8.81 -2.36 24.19
C LEU A 381 -7.59 -1.52 23.83
N ILE A 382 -6.48 -1.80 24.45
CA ILE A 382 -5.19 -1.17 24.18
C ILE A 382 -4.23 -2.23 23.66
N SER A 383 -3.58 -1.96 22.54
CA SER A 383 -2.49 -2.79 22.02
C SER A 383 -1.16 -2.05 22.04
N ASP A 384 -0.07 -2.78 22.25
CA ASP A 384 1.28 -2.24 22.07
C ASP A 384 1.92 -2.74 20.77
N ASN A 385 3.02 -2.09 20.36
CA ASN A 385 3.74 -2.44 19.13
C ASN A 385 4.47 -3.80 19.19
N LYS A 386 4.49 -4.45 20.35
CA LYS A 386 5.41 -5.58 20.57
C LYS A 386 4.74 -6.92 20.79
N SER A 387 3.56 -6.97 21.36
CA SER A 387 2.92 -8.24 21.58
C SER A 387 1.92 -8.28 22.75
N ARG A 388 1.25 -7.19 23.08
CA ARG A 388 0.34 -7.19 24.24
C ARG A 388 -0.99 -6.55 23.94
N LEU A 389 -2.02 -7.16 24.51
CA LEU A 389 -3.37 -6.64 24.61
C LEU A 389 -3.69 -6.38 26.08
N LEU A 390 -4.36 -5.28 26.36
CA LEU A 390 -4.89 -4.92 27.66
C LEU A 390 -6.33 -4.46 27.49
N LEU A 391 -7.27 -5.19 28.08
CA LEU A 391 -8.68 -4.82 28.09
C LEU A 391 -9.06 -4.18 29.42
N LEU A 392 -9.75 -3.05 29.33
CA LEU A 392 -10.28 -2.28 30.47
C LEU A 392 -11.80 -2.11 30.32
N ASN A 393 -12.53 -2.08 31.44
CA ASN A 393 -13.93 -1.69 31.43
C ASN A 393 -14.11 -0.15 31.34
N GLU A 394 -15.35 0.35 31.28
CA GLU A 394 -15.71 1.78 31.26
C GLU A 394 -15.12 2.59 32.42
N LYS A 395 -14.82 1.95 33.58
CA LYS A 395 -14.18 2.56 34.74
C LYS A 395 -12.66 2.51 34.67
N LEU A 396 -12.10 2.06 33.55
CA LEU A 396 -10.68 1.86 33.31
C LEU A 396 -10.02 0.85 34.27
N GLN A 397 -10.78 -0.14 34.76
CA GLN A 397 -10.28 -1.27 35.52
C GLN A 397 -9.91 -2.41 34.59
N VAL A 398 -8.78 -3.06 34.83
CA VAL A 398 -8.31 -4.18 34.01
C VAL A 398 -9.29 -5.35 34.10
N LEU A 399 -9.76 -5.82 32.95
CA LEU A 399 -10.51 -7.06 32.82
C LEU A 399 -9.55 -8.23 32.60
N TRP A 400 -8.69 -8.11 31.55
CA TRP A 400 -7.66 -9.10 31.28
C TRP A 400 -6.46 -8.47 30.52
N GLU A 401 -5.35 -9.20 30.47
CA GLU A 401 -4.14 -8.88 29.71
C GLU A 401 -3.66 -10.15 29.01
N GLN A 402 -3.32 -10.05 27.71
CA GLN A 402 -2.81 -11.17 26.91
C GLN A 402 -1.52 -10.80 26.20
N GLU A 403 -0.64 -11.78 26.03
CA GLU A 403 0.51 -11.70 25.12
C GLU A 403 0.13 -12.26 23.76
N ILE A 404 0.51 -11.56 22.71
CA ILE A 404 0.25 -11.95 21.31
C ILE A 404 1.58 -11.99 20.55
N GLU A 405 1.62 -12.71 19.43
CA GLU A 405 2.71 -12.59 18.48
C GLU A 405 2.72 -11.18 17.86
N GLU A 406 3.90 -10.71 17.47
CA GLU A 406 4.05 -9.40 16.81
C GLU A 406 3.15 -9.33 15.59
N GLY A 407 2.26 -8.36 15.53
CA GLY A 407 1.24 -8.28 14.50
C GLY A 407 0.66 -6.88 14.33
N SER A 408 -0.34 -6.82 13.47
CA SER A 408 -1.10 -5.62 13.15
C SER A 408 -1.98 -5.14 14.30
N LEU A 409 -2.66 -4.03 14.07
CA LEU A 409 -3.71 -3.57 14.97
C LEU A 409 -4.84 -4.61 15.06
N PRO A 410 -5.38 -4.84 16.27
CA PRO A 410 -6.45 -5.81 16.46
C PRO A 410 -7.74 -5.38 15.74
N LEU A 411 -8.56 -6.36 15.39
CA LEU A 411 -9.94 -6.23 15.00
C LEU A 411 -10.80 -6.69 16.17
N ILE A 412 -11.89 -5.98 16.44
CA ILE A 412 -12.89 -6.32 17.47
C ILE A 412 -14.21 -6.57 16.74
N TYR A 413 -14.85 -7.70 16.97
CA TYR A 413 -16.12 -8.03 16.32
C TYR A 413 -16.78 -9.21 17.02
N ASP A 414 -18.11 -9.23 17.16
CA ASP A 414 -18.91 -10.37 17.64
C ASP A 414 -18.97 -11.44 16.52
N LEU A 415 -18.08 -12.45 16.60
CA LEU A 415 -17.91 -13.46 15.54
C LEU A 415 -18.99 -14.52 15.55
N ASP A 416 -19.51 -14.89 16.72
CA ASP A 416 -20.46 -16.00 16.88
C ASP A 416 -21.89 -15.53 17.14
N GLY A 417 -22.10 -14.21 17.27
CA GLY A 417 -23.41 -13.59 17.42
C GLY A 417 -23.99 -13.75 18.83
N ASP A 418 -23.15 -13.95 19.84
CA ASP A 418 -23.59 -14.14 21.23
C ASP A 418 -23.79 -12.80 21.99
N GLY A 419 -23.43 -11.68 21.35
CA GLY A 419 -23.55 -10.32 21.89
C GLY A 419 -22.36 -9.86 22.69
N TYR A 420 -21.24 -10.58 22.66
CA TYR A 420 -19.94 -10.18 23.19
C TYR A 420 -18.94 -10.15 22.05
N ASP A 421 -18.03 -9.17 22.07
CA ASP A 421 -17.02 -9.05 21.03
C ASP A 421 -15.81 -9.96 21.28
N GLU A 422 -15.28 -10.56 20.20
CA GLU A 422 -13.99 -11.22 20.13
C GLU A 422 -12.89 -10.27 19.71
N VAL A 423 -11.63 -10.65 19.99
CA VAL A 423 -10.43 -9.92 19.56
C VAL A 423 -9.60 -10.76 18.62
N MET A 424 -9.45 -10.30 17.38
CA MET A 424 -8.52 -10.84 16.40
C MET A 424 -7.24 -10.00 16.41
N ALA A 425 -6.13 -10.62 16.83
CA ALA A 425 -4.83 -9.93 16.94
C ALA A 425 -3.69 -10.79 16.40
N GLY A 426 -3.02 -10.31 15.35
CA GLY A 426 -2.15 -11.17 14.57
C GLY A 426 -2.95 -12.32 13.96
N TYR A 427 -2.51 -13.54 14.12
CA TYR A 427 -3.23 -14.76 13.72
C TYR A 427 -4.04 -15.40 14.84
N SER A 428 -4.05 -14.80 16.03
CA SER A 428 -4.78 -15.29 17.21
C SER A 428 -6.15 -14.66 17.34
N VAL A 429 -7.12 -15.45 17.79
CA VAL A 429 -8.47 -15.00 18.13
C VAL A 429 -8.74 -15.34 19.59
N PHE A 430 -9.20 -14.34 20.34
CA PHE A 430 -9.52 -14.44 21.76
C PHE A 430 -11.01 -14.15 21.99
N ASP A 431 -11.63 -14.85 22.93
CA ASP A 431 -12.97 -14.55 23.38
C ASP A 431 -13.03 -13.28 24.25
N HIS A 432 -14.24 -12.88 24.63
CA HIS A 432 -14.49 -11.70 25.47
C HIS A 432 -13.83 -11.78 26.86
N GLU A 433 -13.54 -12.99 27.38
CA GLU A 433 -12.83 -13.21 28.64
C GLU A 433 -11.31 -13.24 28.47
N GLY A 434 -10.81 -13.14 27.23
CA GLY A 434 -9.40 -13.18 26.86
C GLY A 434 -8.83 -14.59 26.70
N SER A 435 -9.66 -15.63 26.62
CA SER A 435 -9.19 -16.99 26.34
C SER A 435 -8.90 -17.17 24.87
N LEU A 436 -7.79 -17.81 24.53
CA LEU A 436 -7.44 -18.11 23.13
C LEU A 436 -8.42 -19.13 22.56
N LEU A 437 -9.16 -18.75 21.51
CA LEU A 437 -10.03 -19.64 20.76
C LEU A 437 -9.23 -20.46 19.76
N PHE A 438 -8.41 -19.81 18.94
CA PHE A 438 -7.50 -20.46 17.99
C PHE A 438 -6.36 -19.52 17.55
N ASN A 439 -5.34 -20.11 16.90
CA ASN A 439 -4.27 -19.41 16.19
C ASN A 439 -4.07 -20.07 14.81
N SER A 440 -4.24 -19.30 13.74
CA SER A 440 -4.10 -19.78 12.35
C SER A 440 -2.68 -19.59 11.79
N GLY A 441 -1.74 -19.09 12.59
CA GLY A 441 -0.39 -18.72 12.17
C GLY A 441 0.70 -19.76 12.36
N GLU A 442 0.41 -20.94 12.93
CA GLU A 442 1.45 -21.94 13.32
C GLU A 442 2.45 -22.29 12.20
N PHE A 443 2.03 -22.22 10.93
CA PHE A 443 2.84 -22.57 9.76
C PHE A 443 3.23 -21.35 8.91
N ILE A 444 2.89 -20.14 9.35
CA ILE A 444 3.14 -18.91 8.63
C ILE A 444 4.49 -18.34 9.08
N GLY A 445 5.42 -18.23 8.15
CA GLY A 445 6.78 -17.72 8.44
C GLY A 445 6.90 -16.19 8.38
N ASP A 446 5.78 -15.46 8.33
CA ASP A 446 5.75 -13.98 8.26
C ASP A 446 4.71 -13.43 9.21
N GLN A 447 4.88 -12.16 9.61
CA GLN A 447 3.94 -11.48 10.50
C GLN A 447 2.61 -11.18 9.81
N CYS A 448 1.52 -11.18 10.55
CA CYS A 448 0.23 -10.69 10.11
C CYS A 448 0.27 -9.15 9.98
N ASN A 449 0.03 -8.62 8.79
CA ASN A 449 -0.05 -7.18 8.57
C ASN A 449 -1.43 -6.60 8.90
N GLY A 450 -2.46 -7.44 8.99
CA GLY A 450 -3.81 -7.06 9.37
C GLY A 450 -4.82 -8.15 9.13
N VAL A 451 -5.97 -7.99 9.76
CA VAL A 451 -7.12 -8.89 9.64
C VAL A 451 -8.38 -8.07 9.43
N THR A 452 -9.30 -8.59 8.63
CA THR A 452 -10.64 -8.06 8.42
C THR A 452 -11.63 -9.22 8.23
N LEU A 453 -12.90 -8.91 8.13
CA LEU A 453 -13.96 -9.87 7.85
C LEU A 453 -14.31 -9.85 6.37
N THR A 454 -14.73 -10.99 5.85
CA THR A 454 -15.31 -11.15 4.52
C THR A 454 -16.17 -12.42 4.49
N GLU A 455 -16.65 -12.77 3.32
CA GLU A 455 -17.33 -14.04 3.05
C GLU A 455 -16.77 -14.68 1.79
N LEU A 456 -16.78 -15.99 1.73
CA LEU A 456 -16.56 -16.74 0.50
C LEU A 456 -17.88 -17.25 -0.04
N VAL A 457 -18.20 -16.89 -1.28
CA VAL A 457 -19.46 -17.25 -1.94
C VAL A 457 -19.21 -18.34 -2.98
N GLU A 458 -19.81 -19.51 -2.79
CA GLU A 458 -19.79 -20.62 -3.75
C GLU A 458 -21.25 -20.99 -4.15
N GLY A 459 -21.69 -20.46 -5.28
CA GLY A 459 -23.08 -20.61 -5.73
C GLY A 459 -24.08 -19.88 -4.83
N GLU A 460 -24.94 -20.61 -4.12
CA GLU A 460 -25.89 -20.05 -3.15
C GLU A 460 -25.36 -20.11 -1.69
N LEU A 461 -24.18 -20.67 -1.47
CA LEU A 461 -23.58 -20.80 -0.14
C LEU A 461 -22.63 -19.64 0.10
N SER A 462 -22.84 -18.91 1.20
CA SER A 462 -21.93 -17.92 1.75
C SER A 462 -21.31 -18.45 3.05
N THR A 463 -19.99 -18.36 3.15
CA THR A 463 -19.22 -18.76 4.33
C THR A 463 -18.51 -17.53 4.89
N PRO A 464 -18.97 -16.96 6.01
CA PRO A 464 -18.26 -15.89 6.70
C PRO A 464 -16.86 -16.36 7.13
N CYS A 465 -15.87 -15.49 6.99
CA CYS A 465 -14.49 -15.83 7.32
C CYS A 465 -13.65 -14.61 7.68
N LEU A 466 -12.57 -14.86 8.40
CA LEU A 466 -11.50 -13.91 8.62
C LEU A 466 -10.60 -13.86 7.38
N LEU A 467 -10.15 -12.67 7.02
CA LEU A 467 -9.22 -12.45 5.94
C LEU A 467 -7.96 -11.80 6.48
N TYR A 468 -6.83 -12.50 6.35
CA TYR A 468 -5.54 -12.04 6.81
C TYR A 468 -4.68 -11.48 5.67
N ALA A 469 -4.05 -10.33 5.91
CA ALA A 469 -2.91 -9.85 5.15
C ALA A 469 -1.66 -10.55 5.68
N ALA A 470 -1.34 -11.71 5.12
CA ALA A 470 -0.35 -12.63 5.66
C ALA A 470 1.07 -12.39 5.09
N GLY A 471 1.43 -11.13 4.79
CA GLY A 471 2.74 -10.77 4.26
C GLY A 471 3.08 -11.52 2.98
N ASP A 472 4.23 -12.18 2.92
CA ASP A 472 4.69 -12.99 1.78
C ASP A 472 3.78 -14.19 1.48
N TRP A 473 2.93 -14.58 2.43
CA TRP A 473 1.93 -15.63 2.26
C TRP A 473 0.64 -15.13 1.60
N GLY A 474 0.58 -13.85 1.26
CA GLY A 474 -0.50 -13.26 0.47
C GLY A 474 -1.77 -13.00 1.25
N MET A 475 -2.94 -13.32 0.67
CA MET A 475 -4.24 -13.25 1.31
C MET A 475 -4.67 -14.64 1.78
N MET A 476 -5.06 -14.76 3.05
CA MET A 476 -5.46 -16.03 3.63
C MET A 476 -6.87 -15.93 4.24
N TYR A 477 -7.79 -16.72 3.73
CA TYR A 477 -9.18 -16.83 4.18
C TYR A 477 -9.28 -17.96 5.18
N VAL A 478 -9.84 -17.70 6.36
CA VAL A 478 -9.89 -18.63 7.50
C VAL A 478 -11.29 -18.61 8.08
N ASP A 479 -11.90 -19.78 8.32
CA ASP A 479 -13.18 -19.87 9.00
C ASP A 479 -13.09 -19.45 10.48
N PHE A 480 -14.24 -19.38 11.16
CA PHE A 480 -14.28 -18.98 12.57
C PHE A 480 -13.84 -20.08 13.54
N GLU A 481 -13.50 -21.27 13.03
CA GLU A 481 -12.84 -22.37 13.77
C GLU A 481 -11.31 -22.38 13.59
N GLY A 482 -10.76 -21.51 12.74
CA GLY A 482 -9.32 -21.38 12.51
C GLY A 482 -8.76 -22.19 11.33
N HIS A 483 -9.62 -22.81 10.49
CA HIS A 483 -9.18 -23.57 9.34
C HIS A 483 -9.01 -22.69 8.11
N VAL A 484 -7.88 -22.87 7.41
CA VAL A 484 -7.62 -22.15 6.15
C VAL A 484 -8.53 -22.68 5.05
N LEU A 485 -9.44 -21.84 4.56
CA LEU A 485 -10.35 -22.14 3.46
C LEU A 485 -9.70 -21.91 2.11
N LYS A 486 -8.95 -20.81 1.96
CA LYS A 486 -8.33 -20.40 0.70
C LYS A 486 -7.10 -19.54 0.94
N GLN A 487 -6.16 -19.59 0.00
CA GLN A 487 -4.97 -18.74 0.01
C GLN A 487 -4.64 -18.25 -1.39
N ASN A 488 -4.34 -16.96 -1.50
CA ASN A 488 -3.89 -16.32 -2.74
C ASN A 488 -2.47 -15.78 -2.58
N LEU A 489 -1.51 -16.41 -3.25
CA LEU A 489 -0.11 -15.99 -3.25
C LEU A 489 0.08 -14.85 -4.28
N VAL A 490 -0.24 -13.63 -3.89
CA VAL A 490 -0.23 -12.44 -4.76
C VAL A 490 0.94 -11.48 -4.47
N GLY A 491 1.94 -11.94 -3.72
CA GLY A 491 3.06 -11.16 -3.23
C GLY A 491 2.86 -10.73 -1.78
N HIS A 492 3.69 -9.80 -1.28
CA HIS A 492 3.66 -9.34 0.11
C HIS A 492 2.45 -8.43 0.35
N VAL A 493 1.36 -9.00 0.82
CA VAL A 493 0.13 -8.26 1.12
C VAL A 493 0.31 -7.44 2.40
N LYS A 494 0.11 -6.13 2.26
CA LYS A 494 0.27 -5.17 3.36
C LYS A 494 -1.05 -4.65 3.90
N TYR A 495 -2.05 -4.48 3.03
CA TYR A 495 -3.31 -3.86 3.38
C TYR A 495 -4.48 -4.52 2.67
N LEU A 496 -5.62 -4.57 3.34
CA LEU A 496 -6.87 -5.14 2.84
C LEU A 496 -8.02 -4.16 3.02
N SER A 497 -8.94 -4.17 2.08
CA SER A 497 -10.24 -3.50 2.18
C SER A 497 -11.31 -4.38 1.54
N VAL A 498 -12.42 -4.51 2.22
CA VAL A 498 -13.59 -5.27 1.77
C VAL A 498 -14.75 -4.32 1.57
N ALA A 499 -15.38 -4.36 0.41
CA ALA A 499 -16.53 -3.52 0.07
C ALA A 499 -17.30 -4.09 -1.14
N ASP A 500 -18.45 -3.53 -1.44
CA ASP A 500 -19.20 -3.81 -2.66
C ASP A 500 -18.65 -2.95 -3.82
N PHE A 501 -17.59 -3.43 -4.46
CA PHE A 501 -16.99 -2.76 -5.63
C PHE A 501 -17.69 -3.16 -6.93
N ASP A 502 -18.40 -4.29 -6.97
CA ASP A 502 -19.11 -4.82 -8.13
C ASP A 502 -20.53 -5.23 -7.81
N THR A 503 -21.44 -4.27 -7.76
CA THR A 503 -22.88 -4.49 -7.47
C THR A 503 -23.58 -5.44 -8.45
N GLU A 504 -22.95 -5.84 -9.55
CA GLU A 504 -23.48 -6.83 -10.49
C GLU A 504 -23.19 -8.28 -10.06
N VAL A 505 -22.27 -8.48 -9.12
CA VAL A 505 -21.84 -9.79 -8.60
C VAL A 505 -22.28 -9.92 -7.14
N PRO A 506 -22.95 -11.00 -6.73
CA PRO A 506 -23.30 -11.20 -5.32
C PRO A 506 -22.07 -11.35 -4.43
N GLY A 507 -22.11 -10.77 -3.24
CA GLY A 507 -21.05 -10.80 -2.23
C GLY A 507 -20.15 -9.57 -2.26
N LEU A 508 -19.15 -9.53 -1.38
CA LEU A 508 -18.23 -8.42 -1.27
C LEU A 508 -16.90 -8.76 -1.94
N GLU A 509 -16.32 -7.78 -2.62
CA GLU A 509 -14.99 -7.90 -3.16
C GLU A 509 -13.94 -7.45 -2.15
N VAL A 510 -12.73 -7.98 -2.34
CA VAL A 510 -11.56 -7.64 -1.53
C VAL A 510 -10.52 -6.94 -2.39
N ILE A 511 -10.07 -5.78 -1.96
CA ILE A 511 -8.88 -5.13 -2.53
C ILE A 511 -7.71 -5.33 -1.58
N SER A 512 -6.57 -5.76 -2.14
CA SER A 512 -5.30 -5.83 -1.44
C SER A 512 -4.24 -4.95 -2.08
N SER A 513 -3.40 -4.33 -1.27
CA SER A 513 -2.19 -3.66 -1.73
C SER A 513 -0.93 -4.32 -1.18
N ASN A 514 0.12 -4.32 -2.02
CA ASN A 514 1.37 -4.98 -1.72
C ASN A 514 2.50 -4.01 -1.36
N ALA A 515 3.45 -4.53 -0.59
CA ALA A 515 4.72 -3.89 -0.24
C ALA A 515 5.91 -4.86 -0.43
N TRP A 516 7.11 -4.47 -0.04
CA TRP A 516 8.29 -5.33 0.08
C TRP A 516 8.55 -6.26 -1.11
N GLY A 517 9.08 -5.69 -2.19
CA GLY A 517 9.44 -6.46 -3.39
C GLY A 517 8.30 -6.69 -4.38
N SER A 518 7.08 -6.36 -4.01
CA SER A 518 5.90 -6.33 -4.88
C SER A 518 5.14 -5.00 -4.79
N ASP A 519 5.88 -3.93 -4.52
CA ASP A 519 5.35 -2.60 -4.28
C ASP A 519 4.47 -2.09 -5.42
N GLY A 520 3.35 -1.47 -5.06
CA GLY A 520 2.42 -0.84 -5.98
C GLY A 520 1.50 -1.81 -6.72
N LEU A 521 1.56 -3.11 -6.44
CA LEU A 521 0.58 -4.06 -6.94
C LEU A 521 -0.71 -3.95 -6.13
N VAL A 522 -1.83 -3.85 -6.82
CA VAL A 522 -3.17 -3.91 -6.24
C VAL A 522 -3.92 -5.06 -6.90
N HIS A 523 -4.46 -5.94 -6.08
CA HIS A 523 -5.27 -7.07 -6.53
C HIS A 523 -6.69 -6.88 -6.02
N MET A 524 -7.65 -7.30 -6.83
CA MET A 524 -9.03 -7.45 -6.43
C MET A 524 -9.39 -8.94 -6.44
N SER A 525 -9.97 -9.43 -5.36
CA SER A 525 -10.59 -10.75 -5.29
C SER A 525 -12.11 -10.57 -5.36
N ASP A 526 -12.75 -11.37 -6.20
CA ASP A 526 -14.20 -11.48 -6.18
C ASP A 526 -14.68 -12.24 -4.92
N ALA A 527 -15.99 -12.29 -4.71
CA ALA A 527 -16.58 -12.97 -3.56
C ALA A 527 -16.28 -14.48 -3.50
N SER A 528 -15.86 -15.12 -4.61
CA SER A 528 -15.34 -16.50 -4.57
C SER A 528 -13.91 -16.57 -4.03
N GLY A 529 -13.29 -15.46 -3.72
CA GLY A 529 -11.90 -15.33 -3.33
C GLY A 529 -10.91 -15.54 -4.49
N THR A 530 -11.35 -15.36 -5.75
CA THR A 530 -10.45 -15.44 -6.91
C THR A 530 -9.81 -14.09 -7.16
N ALA A 531 -8.50 -14.00 -6.96
CA ALA A 531 -7.75 -12.76 -7.09
C ALA A 531 -7.30 -12.51 -8.53
N LYS A 532 -7.43 -11.27 -8.99
CA LYS A 532 -6.78 -10.75 -10.20
C LYS A 532 -6.07 -9.42 -9.88
N GLN A 533 -4.95 -9.17 -10.55
CA GLN A 533 -4.33 -7.86 -10.49
C GLN A 533 -5.15 -6.85 -11.28
N VAL A 534 -5.47 -5.72 -10.66
CA VAL A 534 -6.27 -4.66 -11.27
C VAL A 534 -5.46 -3.39 -11.52
N LEU A 535 -4.44 -3.12 -10.71
CA LEU A 535 -3.64 -1.91 -10.83
C LEU A 535 -2.16 -2.19 -10.55
N THR A 536 -1.27 -1.55 -11.32
CA THR A 536 0.14 -1.38 -10.99
C THR A 536 0.41 0.11 -10.86
N SER A 537 0.53 0.59 -9.64
CA SER A 537 0.83 1.99 -9.38
C SER A 537 2.33 2.25 -9.58
N SER A 538 2.65 3.37 -10.20
CA SER A 538 4.03 3.91 -10.22
C SER A 538 4.41 4.53 -8.88
N SER A 539 3.44 4.85 -8.03
CA SER A 539 3.63 5.34 -6.66
C SER A 539 3.49 4.20 -5.66
N TYR A 540 4.05 4.41 -4.47
CA TYR A 540 3.82 3.51 -3.36
C TYR A 540 2.34 3.51 -2.97
N VAL A 541 1.71 2.35 -2.97
CA VAL A 541 0.34 2.15 -2.51
C VAL A 541 0.41 1.62 -1.10
N SER A 542 0.14 2.48 -0.11
CA SER A 542 0.18 2.06 1.29
C SER A 542 -1.10 1.37 1.73
N ARG A 543 -2.21 1.79 1.17
CA ARG A 543 -3.55 1.26 1.46
C ARG A 543 -4.51 1.59 0.33
N CYS A 544 -5.59 0.83 0.24
CA CYS A 544 -6.71 1.08 -0.66
C CYS A 544 -7.96 1.30 0.20
N VAL A 545 -8.55 2.48 0.18
CA VAL A 545 -9.70 2.81 1.03
C VAL A 545 -10.96 2.87 0.17
N PRO A 546 -12.05 2.18 0.56
CA PRO A 546 -13.34 2.27 -0.13
C PRO A 546 -13.91 3.69 -0.08
N VAL A 547 -14.58 4.09 -1.14
CA VAL A 547 -15.17 5.43 -1.29
C VAL A 547 -16.56 5.31 -1.91
N ASN A 548 -17.57 5.70 -1.17
CA ASN A 548 -18.94 5.83 -1.66
C ASN A 548 -19.11 7.16 -2.40
N TRP A 549 -18.61 7.24 -3.64
CA TRP A 549 -18.56 8.49 -4.40
C TRP A 549 -19.91 8.91 -5.01
N LYS A 550 -20.69 7.94 -5.49
CA LYS A 550 -21.96 8.19 -6.17
C LYS A 550 -23.20 8.07 -5.28
N GLY A 551 -23.10 7.33 -4.19
CA GLY A 551 -24.22 7.02 -3.32
C GLY A 551 -25.24 6.04 -3.93
N ASP A 552 -24.82 5.18 -4.86
CA ASP A 552 -25.69 4.24 -5.59
C ASP A 552 -25.37 2.76 -5.35
N GLY A 553 -24.50 2.45 -4.41
CA GLY A 553 -24.12 1.10 -4.02
C GLY A 553 -22.76 0.64 -4.53
N GLU A 554 -22.31 1.16 -5.68
CA GLU A 554 -20.97 0.85 -6.19
C GLU A 554 -19.91 1.69 -5.47
N GLU A 555 -18.97 1.05 -4.81
CA GLU A 555 -17.86 1.72 -4.17
C GLU A 555 -16.63 1.79 -5.09
N PHE A 556 -15.88 2.85 -4.96
CA PHE A 556 -14.57 3.06 -5.58
C PHE A 556 -13.47 2.84 -4.56
N PHE A 557 -12.21 2.83 -4.99
CA PHE A 557 -11.11 2.86 -4.04
C PHE A 557 -10.10 3.94 -4.37
N VAL A 558 -9.50 4.50 -3.32
CA VAL A 558 -8.41 5.46 -3.39
C VAL A 558 -7.12 4.82 -2.90
N THR A 559 -6.01 5.08 -3.61
CA THR A 559 -4.69 4.49 -3.29
C THR A 559 -3.68 5.51 -2.79
N SER A 560 -3.84 6.76 -3.15
CA SER A 560 -2.89 7.84 -2.90
C SER A 560 -3.58 9.18 -3.04
N ALA A 561 -3.11 10.22 -2.36
CA ALA A 561 -3.54 11.60 -2.52
C ALA A 561 -2.80 12.35 -3.64
N ASP A 562 -1.88 11.72 -4.35
CA ASP A 562 -1.12 12.35 -5.42
C ASP A 562 -2.01 12.65 -6.64
N SER A 563 -1.94 13.88 -7.17
CA SER A 563 -2.74 14.31 -8.31
C SER A 563 -2.34 13.67 -9.66
N VAL A 564 -1.18 13.04 -9.73
CA VAL A 564 -0.67 12.40 -10.97
C VAL A 564 -0.93 10.89 -11.00
N SER A 565 -0.73 10.24 -9.87
CA SER A 565 -0.82 8.78 -9.73
C SER A 565 -1.99 8.31 -8.87
N GLY A 566 -2.63 9.22 -8.14
CA GLY A 566 -3.84 8.98 -7.36
C GLY A 566 -5.10 9.25 -8.16
N GLY A 567 -6.23 8.97 -7.53
CA GLY A 567 -7.57 9.10 -8.07
C GLY A 567 -8.52 8.13 -7.41
N LEU A 568 -9.77 8.11 -7.86
CA LEU A 568 -10.70 7.05 -7.52
C LEU A 568 -10.71 6.03 -8.67
N PHE A 569 -10.51 4.78 -8.32
CA PHE A 569 -10.45 3.67 -9.27
C PHE A 569 -11.69 2.76 -9.09
N ASP A 570 -12.17 2.21 -10.18
CA ASP A 570 -13.28 1.25 -10.20
C ASP A 570 -12.80 -0.21 -9.99
N LYS A 571 -13.73 -1.14 -9.98
CA LYS A 571 -13.51 -2.60 -9.88
C LYS A 571 -12.50 -3.19 -10.90
N ASN A 572 -12.21 -2.50 -11.97
CA ASN A 572 -11.24 -2.92 -12.98
C ASN A 572 -9.88 -2.23 -12.81
N GLY A 573 -9.74 -1.32 -11.83
CA GLY A 573 -8.59 -0.46 -11.69
C GLY A 573 -8.52 0.64 -12.76
N GLU A 574 -9.66 0.94 -13.43
CA GLU A 574 -9.75 2.06 -14.35
C GLU A 574 -9.98 3.35 -13.54
N LEU A 575 -9.23 4.41 -13.87
CA LEU A 575 -9.38 5.72 -13.22
C LEU A 575 -10.76 6.30 -13.56
N SER A 576 -11.58 6.51 -12.54
CA SER A 576 -12.96 7.00 -12.66
C SER A 576 -13.12 8.45 -12.24
N VAL A 577 -12.29 8.93 -11.30
CA VAL A 577 -12.29 10.32 -10.86
C VAL A 577 -10.85 10.80 -10.68
N GLU A 578 -10.48 11.84 -11.44
CA GLU A 578 -9.17 12.49 -11.33
C GLU A 578 -9.13 13.42 -10.12
N PHE A 579 -7.98 13.49 -9.47
CA PHE A 579 -7.74 14.51 -8.44
C PHE A 579 -7.34 15.83 -9.08
N PRO A 580 -7.89 16.97 -8.58
CA PRO A 580 -7.50 18.27 -9.08
C PRO A 580 -6.01 18.55 -8.84
N ASN A 581 -5.28 18.95 -9.87
CA ASN A 581 -3.90 19.43 -9.71
C ASN A 581 -3.90 20.90 -9.29
N ASP A 582 -4.30 21.18 -8.04
CA ASP A 582 -4.51 22.53 -7.51
C ASP A 582 -3.61 22.84 -6.30
N GLY A 583 -2.55 22.01 -6.11
CA GLY A 583 -1.54 22.15 -5.07
C GLY A 583 -1.97 21.61 -3.71
N HIS A 584 -2.94 20.68 -3.68
CA HIS A 584 -3.34 20.03 -2.43
C HIS A 584 -2.20 19.18 -1.84
N PRO A 585 -2.21 18.96 -0.53
CA PRO A 585 -1.27 18.07 0.13
C PRO A 585 -1.39 16.63 -0.38
N VAL A 586 -0.26 15.96 -0.53
CA VAL A 586 -0.19 14.57 -1.05
C VAL A 586 0.17 13.53 0.02
N ASN A 587 0.45 13.97 1.25
CA ASN A 587 1.00 13.12 2.29
C ASN A 587 -0.01 12.17 2.94
N CYS A 588 -1.21 12.69 3.22
CA CYS A 588 -2.23 11.93 3.94
C CYS A 588 -3.60 12.15 3.33
N TYR A 589 -4.45 11.13 3.43
CA TYR A 589 -5.84 11.22 3.05
C TYR A 589 -6.75 10.44 3.98
N HIS A 590 -8.01 10.87 4.07
CA HIS A 590 -9.08 10.20 4.78
C HIS A 590 -10.40 10.32 4.00
N VAL A 591 -11.29 9.38 4.20
CA VAL A 591 -12.58 9.27 3.51
C VAL A 591 -13.69 9.29 4.55
N SER A 592 -14.68 10.15 4.39
CA SER A 592 -15.83 10.21 5.29
C SER A 592 -16.95 11.06 4.70
N ASP A 593 -18.20 10.65 4.91
CA ASP A 593 -19.35 11.55 4.73
C ASP A 593 -19.28 12.69 5.77
N LEU A 594 -19.04 13.90 5.28
CA LEU A 594 -18.99 15.14 6.08
C LEU A 594 -20.20 16.05 5.82
N THR A 595 -20.88 15.86 4.70
CA THR A 595 -22.03 16.69 4.31
C THR A 595 -23.35 16.10 4.78
N GLY A 596 -23.39 14.82 5.18
CA GLY A 596 -24.57 14.11 5.63
C GLY A 596 -25.47 13.67 4.47
N ASP A 597 -24.93 13.59 3.25
CA ASP A 597 -25.67 13.15 2.06
C ASP A 597 -25.42 11.67 1.70
N ALA A 598 -24.78 10.92 2.59
CA ALA A 598 -24.35 9.54 2.48
C ALA A 598 -23.17 9.30 1.52
N ARG A 599 -22.75 10.28 0.74
CA ARG A 599 -21.54 10.19 -0.11
C ARG A 599 -20.32 10.65 0.65
N ASP A 600 -19.19 10.05 0.30
CA ASP A 600 -17.93 10.38 0.97
C ASP A 600 -17.27 11.62 0.40
N GLU A 601 -16.79 12.49 1.28
CA GLU A 601 -15.77 13.50 1.00
C GLU A 601 -14.37 12.93 1.21
N LEU A 602 -13.38 13.50 0.51
CA LEU A 602 -11.97 13.21 0.72
C LEU A 602 -11.26 14.38 1.38
N LEU A 603 -10.56 14.08 2.47
CA LEU A 603 -9.70 15.01 3.19
C LEU A 603 -8.26 14.74 2.79
N PHE A 604 -7.53 15.76 2.32
CA PHE A 604 -6.09 15.70 2.06
C PHE A 604 -5.37 16.70 2.95
N TRP A 605 -4.31 16.28 3.64
CA TRP A 605 -3.60 17.17 4.54
C TRP A 605 -2.11 16.87 4.67
N ASN A 606 -1.41 17.86 5.21
CA ASN A 606 -0.08 17.78 5.77
C ASN A 606 -0.04 18.61 7.08
N GLN A 607 1.13 18.83 7.63
CA GLN A 607 1.29 19.63 8.86
C GLN A 607 0.81 21.09 8.74
N GLU A 608 0.69 21.61 7.53
CA GLU A 608 0.42 23.05 7.30
C GLU A 608 -1.01 23.31 6.84
N LYS A 609 -1.63 22.35 6.13
CA LYS A 609 -2.90 22.55 5.43
C LYS A 609 -3.78 21.32 5.47
N LEU A 610 -5.09 21.56 5.48
CA LEU A 610 -6.15 20.60 5.23
C LEU A 610 -7.01 21.08 4.06
N TRP A 611 -7.29 20.17 3.11
CA TRP A 611 -8.23 20.39 2.03
C TRP A 611 -9.29 19.30 2.03
N ILE A 612 -10.54 19.69 1.74
CA ILE A 612 -11.69 18.81 1.69
C ILE A 612 -12.31 18.91 0.30
N TYR A 613 -12.50 17.76 -0.30
CA TYR A 613 -13.08 17.63 -1.64
C TYR A 613 -14.41 16.90 -1.58
N THR A 614 -15.34 17.33 -2.45
CA THR A 614 -16.65 16.75 -2.64
C THR A 614 -16.95 16.58 -4.14
N GLN A 615 -18.12 16.10 -4.46
CA GLN A 615 -18.62 15.91 -5.83
C GLN A 615 -19.09 17.24 -6.43
N ASP A 616 -19.00 17.40 -7.76
CA ASP A 616 -19.47 18.62 -8.48
C ASP A 616 -20.96 18.57 -8.85
N ASP A 617 -21.64 17.48 -8.56
CA ASP A 617 -23.08 17.31 -8.77
C ASP A 617 -23.88 17.36 -7.45
N ASN A 618 -25.18 17.50 -7.57
CA ASN A 618 -26.08 17.37 -6.42
C ASN A 618 -26.33 15.90 -6.10
N PRO A 619 -26.55 15.53 -4.81
CA PRO A 619 -26.94 14.18 -4.45
C PRO A 619 -28.18 13.75 -5.20
N ARG A 620 -28.25 12.48 -5.62
CA ARG A 620 -29.42 11.94 -6.29
C ARG A 620 -30.61 11.94 -5.36
N MET A 621 -31.77 12.39 -5.84
CA MET A 621 -33.01 12.26 -5.09
C MET A 621 -33.47 10.80 -5.15
N GLY A 622 -33.59 10.14 -4.00
CA GLY A 622 -34.02 8.73 -3.88
C GLY A 622 -33.38 8.04 -2.70
N ALA A 623 -33.47 6.69 -2.68
CA ALA A 623 -32.75 5.91 -1.68
C ALA A 623 -31.25 6.09 -1.93
N THR A 624 -30.55 6.64 -0.95
CA THR A 624 -29.09 6.81 -0.98
C THR A 624 -28.46 5.66 -0.25
N TYR A 625 -27.46 5.06 -0.90
CA TYR A 625 -26.64 4.05 -0.28
C TYR A 625 -25.72 4.70 0.77
N SER A 626 -25.77 4.22 2.00
CA SER A 626 -24.90 4.66 3.09
C SER A 626 -24.25 3.43 3.70
N PRO A 627 -22.99 3.11 3.30
CA PRO A 627 -22.34 1.90 3.79
C PRO A 627 -22.06 1.98 5.28
N ASP A 628 -22.22 0.85 5.96
CA ASP A 628 -21.78 0.69 7.33
C ASP A 628 -20.30 0.32 7.36
N ARG A 629 -19.46 1.23 7.86
CA ARG A 629 -18.01 1.12 7.84
C ARG A 629 -17.47 0.52 9.12
N TYR A 630 -16.63 -0.49 8.97
CA TYR A 630 -15.93 -1.10 10.09
C TYR A 630 -14.42 -1.24 9.80
N PRO A 631 -13.50 -0.87 10.70
CA PRO A 631 -13.80 -0.01 11.85
C PRO A 631 -14.35 1.34 11.42
N LEU A 632 -15.10 1.99 12.29
CA LEU A 632 -15.66 3.33 12.02
C LEU A 632 -14.55 4.28 11.54
N TYR A 633 -14.88 5.27 10.71
CA TYR A 633 -13.94 6.25 10.15
C TYR A 633 -13.04 6.97 11.16
N ASN A 634 -13.37 6.85 12.43
CA ASN A 634 -12.61 7.44 13.52
C ASN A 634 -11.45 6.58 14.00
N HIS A 635 -11.25 5.41 13.43
CA HIS A 635 -10.18 4.49 13.81
C HIS A 635 -8.83 4.83 13.15
N SER A 636 -7.80 4.07 13.52
CA SER A 636 -6.45 4.18 13.01
C SER A 636 -6.38 4.06 11.49
N MET A 637 -5.50 4.84 10.86
CA MET A 637 -5.18 4.71 9.44
C MET A 637 -4.45 3.40 9.10
N LYS A 638 -4.06 2.62 10.10
CA LYS A 638 -3.36 1.33 9.94
C LYS A 638 -4.28 0.13 9.93
N GLN A 639 -5.55 0.30 10.30
CA GLN A 639 -6.53 -0.79 10.31
C GLN A 639 -7.02 -1.11 8.92
N MET A 640 -7.35 -2.38 8.70
CA MET A 640 -8.02 -2.85 7.50
C MET A 640 -9.44 -2.29 7.46
N ASN A 641 -10.03 -2.16 6.27
CA ASN A 641 -11.38 -1.63 6.13
C ASN A 641 -12.37 -2.73 5.75
N LEU A 642 -13.54 -2.64 6.34
CA LEU A 642 -14.73 -3.37 5.93
C LEU A 642 -15.85 -2.35 5.70
N SER A 643 -16.49 -2.42 4.55
CA SER A 643 -17.63 -1.60 4.16
C SER A 643 -18.80 -2.52 3.86
N LEU A 644 -19.78 -2.54 4.74
CA LEU A 644 -20.98 -3.36 4.57
C LEU A 644 -22.05 -2.57 3.81
N PRO A 645 -22.77 -3.19 2.86
CA PRO A 645 -23.84 -2.54 2.14
C PRO A 645 -24.94 -2.00 3.07
N GLY A 646 -25.31 -0.73 2.89
CA GLY A 646 -26.36 -0.06 3.66
C GLY A 646 -27.37 0.62 2.72
N TRP A 647 -28.65 0.26 2.80
CA TRP A 647 -29.76 0.86 2.03
C TRP A 647 -30.80 1.49 2.93
#